data_068135a70cca01b1cac9eef48d62b40f
#
_entry.id   068135a70cca01b1cac9eef48d62b40f
#
_cell.length_a   1.000
_cell.length_b   1.000
_cell.length_c   1.000
_cell.angle_alpha   90.00
_cell.angle_beta   90.00
_cell.angle_gamma   90.00
#
_symmetry.space_group_name_H-M   'P 1'
#
loop_
_entity.id
_entity.type
_entity.pdbx_description
1 polymer ?
#
loop_
_entity_poly.entity_id
_entity_poly.type
_entity_poly.pdbx_seq_one_letter_code
_entity_poly.pdbx_strand_id
1 'polypeptide(L)'
;MKRLLLILTLAATVILSARAEIRLPVIMGDNMVLQQNTQARLWGWAERGSRITITVSWNKEKYITTADEHGKWIVSVNTPSATRTPQYISIREGKGKPTTIENVLIGEVWLCSGQSNMQMQMRGYRNQPVEGAQEEIVNSGEHCAIRMVTIPKRAALERQEIVDGEWKVPSPENTAQFSAAAWFFARRIERTLDVPVGIISCSWGGSSIAGWMPEELLDELGYRDTARKAKDESLKNGRPTVMYNGMLYPIHDYTIKGFLWYQGCSDVADYKRYAQYQTAMVRHWRKLWGLGELPFYFVEIAPFNYAGGKKGYMLREQQQKCLDMIPSCGMASTADLVKPYECKIIHPSRKKEVGERLALLALEHSYGIMGLHSDAPRFSKMELQKDGTAKLSFTNCDNGLSADGSITGFEASGRDGIFFPAQARVLKDSRVLVSCPQVGKITDVRYLYHNFVPASLHSNEGLPVLQFRTDSLDEEMRISRDIPERAKEILGRISAPSFRKVDYNIMDFGAVADSTIDSREALNNAISACSEEGGGQVIVPTGKYLCKGPLTLKSNVNLHLSEGATIYFSENPKDYLPAVLTVWEGTEMFNYSPFVRAYHCENIAITGKGTLNGRASGAFAKMRPQRSAMQDRLRQMGSAGSPVYERNFGDKSIMPPNMIEPFGCRNVLIEGITILDSPFWVIHPTFCDNVTVRGVTIESYNKNNDGCDPEYSRDVLIEDCTFRCGDDAIAIKAGRDADAWKIGRVTSGIIIRNCRFFSRCNGLCIGSEMSAGVEDVFMYDTKIEHCANGIYFKSNLDRGGAIRNIWVRDIDCAHVKTAFISFYTNYHGARGGNFPTTFENFEISDVRGGKSELYGFYLVGIKGRPMKNISLRNVSLEEAPKPYVLQYAENIRFNNVRINGIIMPERPEETTGHDIVLAKD
;
A
#
# COMPACT_ATOMS: atom_id res chain seq x y z
N MET A 1 61.40 -27.73 -62.12
CA MET A 1 62.00 -27.29 -60.84
C MET A 1 62.24 -25.74 -60.79
N LYS A 2 62.80 -25.13 -61.81
CA LYS A 2 63.05 -23.67 -61.78
C LYS A 2 61.84 -22.78 -61.77
N ARG A 3 60.62 -23.16 -62.22
CA ARG A 3 59.42 -22.40 -62.15
C ARG A 3 58.70 -22.51 -60.76
N LEU A 4 58.93 -23.57 -60.00
CA LEU A 4 58.38 -23.77 -58.67
C LEU A 4 59.16 -22.97 -57.62
N LEU A 5 60.44 -22.73 -57.82
CA LEU A 5 61.31 -21.94 -56.93
C LEU A 5 61.02 -20.44 -57.09
N LEU A 6 60.56 -19.92 -58.24
CA LEU A 6 60.28 -18.56 -58.50
C LEU A 6 58.86 -18.13 -57.88
N ILE A 7 57.93 -19.05 -57.77
CA ILE A 7 56.67 -18.86 -57.16
C ILE A 7 56.75 -18.88 -55.62
N LEU A 8 57.65 -19.71 -55.05
CA LEU A 8 57.94 -19.74 -53.62
C LEU A 8 58.71 -18.47 -53.14
N THR A 9 59.57 -17.91 -53.97
CA THR A 9 60.27 -16.65 -53.64
C THR A 9 59.41 -15.43 -53.84
N LEU A 10 58.39 -15.43 -54.73
CA LEU A 10 57.37 -14.34 -54.83
C LEU A 10 56.30 -14.45 -53.74
N ALA A 11 55.98 -15.65 -53.23
CA ALA A 11 55.06 -15.82 -52.09
C ALA A 11 55.68 -15.48 -50.73
N ALA A 12 57.04 -15.48 -50.64
CA ALA A 12 57.79 -15.13 -49.42
C ALA A 12 58.04 -13.61 -49.29
N THR A 13 57.76 -12.81 -50.32
CA THR A 13 57.93 -11.35 -50.31
C THR A 13 56.64 -10.56 -50.27
N VAL A 14 55.49 -11.24 -50.16
CA VAL A 14 54.16 -10.60 -49.95
C VAL A 14 53.63 -10.97 -48.55
N ILE A 15 54.51 -11.23 -47.59
CA ILE A 15 54.17 -10.87 -46.18
C ILE A 15 54.51 -9.38 -46.09
N LEU A 16 53.73 -8.54 -46.77
CA LEU A 16 53.49 -7.15 -46.36
C LEU A 16 52.99 -7.29 -44.93
N SER A 17 53.88 -6.96 -43.98
CA SER A 17 53.45 -6.62 -42.65
C SER A 17 52.30 -5.63 -42.79
N ALA A 18 51.08 -6.14 -42.66
CA ALA A 18 49.97 -5.31 -42.28
C ALA A 18 50.38 -4.72 -40.92
N ARG A 19 51.08 -3.55 -40.96
CA ARG A 19 51.37 -2.75 -39.78
C ARG A 19 50.00 -2.56 -39.11
N ALA A 20 49.86 -3.06 -37.91
CA ALA A 20 48.66 -2.83 -37.13
C ALA A 20 48.53 -1.30 -37.02
N GLU A 21 47.60 -0.75 -37.72
CA GLU A 21 47.26 0.68 -37.64
C GLU A 21 46.72 0.95 -36.24
N ILE A 22 47.05 2.12 -35.64
CA ILE A 22 46.53 2.55 -34.33
C ILE A 22 45.03 2.39 -34.35
N ARG A 23 44.50 1.59 -33.44
CA ARG A 23 43.04 1.43 -33.23
C ARG A 23 42.62 2.23 -31.99
N LEU A 24 41.69 3.14 -32.15
CA LEU A 24 41.11 3.94 -31.08
C LEU A 24 39.74 3.37 -30.72
N PRO A 25 39.32 3.42 -29.44
CA PRO A 25 37.91 3.19 -29.07
C PRO A 25 37.08 4.30 -29.72
N VAL A 26 35.88 3.98 -30.19
CA VAL A 26 35.08 4.92 -30.98
C VAL A 26 34.69 6.18 -30.17
N ILE A 27 34.64 6.08 -28.86
CA ILE A 27 34.43 7.22 -27.95
C ILE A 27 35.62 8.21 -27.95
N MET A 28 36.80 7.78 -28.44
CA MET A 28 37.99 8.61 -28.69
C MET A 28 38.02 9.02 -30.17
N GLY A 29 37.14 9.89 -30.57
CA GLY A 29 36.95 10.28 -31.97
C GLY A 29 36.66 11.77 -32.15
N ASP A 30 36.45 12.17 -33.40
CA ASP A 30 36.11 13.55 -33.76
C ASP A 30 34.90 14.07 -33.00
N ASN A 31 34.85 15.34 -32.75
CA ASN A 31 33.84 16.09 -32.00
C ASN A 31 33.79 15.75 -30.49
N MET A 32 34.67 14.96 -29.93
CA MET A 32 34.68 14.66 -28.49
C MET A 32 34.95 15.89 -27.62
N VAL A 33 34.57 15.81 -26.35
CA VAL A 33 34.92 16.81 -25.33
C VAL A 33 35.84 16.16 -24.30
N LEU A 34 36.98 16.79 -24.02
CA LEU A 34 37.84 16.38 -22.91
C LEU A 34 37.54 17.23 -21.68
N GLN A 35 37.56 16.59 -20.50
CA GLN A 35 37.39 17.26 -19.22
C GLN A 35 38.50 18.36 -19.05
N GLN A 36 38.09 19.59 -18.72
CA GLN A 36 38.98 20.70 -18.47
C GLN A 36 39.78 20.60 -17.16
N ASN A 37 40.91 21.35 -17.09
CA ASN A 37 41.70 21.56 -15.88
C ASN A 37 42.11 20.23 -15.18
N THR A 38 42.53 19.24 -15.97
CA THR A 38 42.82 17.90 -15.44
C THR A 38 43.83 17.17 -16.30
N GLN A 39 44.19 15.99 -15.90
CA GLN A 39 44.91 14.99 -16.70
C GLN A 39 43.92 14.06 -17.39
N ALA A 40 43.49 14.44 -18.60
CA ALA A 40 42.56 13.66 -19.40
C ALA A 40 43.24 12.39 -19.99
N ARG A 41 42.64 11.24 -19.81
CA ARG A 41 43.18 9.98 -20.32
C ARG A 41 42.84 9.81 -21.79
N LEU A 42 43.85 9.37 -22.56
CA LEU A 42 43.74 8.92 -23.94
C LEU A 42 44.25 7.47 -24.00
N TRP A 43 43.54 6.61 -24.72
CA TRP A 43 43.92 5.19 -24.82
C TRP A 43 43.55 4.59 -26.17
N GLY A 44 44.12 3.46 -26.48
CA GLY A 44 43.85 2.71 -27.69
C GLY A 44 44.71 1.46 -27.77
N TRP A 45 44.80 0.89 -28.95
CA TRP A 45 45.58 -0.31 -29.24
C TRP A 45 46.53 -0.05 -30.40
N ALA A 46 47.69 -0.65 -30.36
CA ALA A 46 48.76 -0.60 -31.33
C ALA A 46 49.56 -1.93 -31.33
N GLU A 47 50.61 -2.00 -32.12
CA GLU A 47 51.51 -3.15 -32.05
C GLU A 47 52.17 -3.26 -30.67
N ARG A 48 52.19 -4.48 -30.11
CA ARG A 48 52.79 -4.74 -28.80
C ARG A 48 54.21 -4.19 -28.71
N GLY A 49 54.48 -3.43 -27.64
CA GLY A 49 55.77 -2.81 -27.39
C GLY A 49 56.08 -1.59 -28.27
N SER A 50 55.15 -1.18 -29.14
CA SER A 50 55.38 0.00 -29.96
C SER A 50 55.29 1.28 -29.15
N ARG A 51 56.07 2.27 -29.54
CA ARG A 51 56.12 3.61 -28.93
C ARG A 51 55.02 4.46 -29.52
N ILE A 52 54.17 4.99 -28.71
CA ILE A 52 53.07 5.90 -29.09
C ILE A 52 53.47 7.31 -28.67
N THR A 53 53.40 8.24 -29.62
CA THR A 53 53.67 9.68 -29.38
C THR A 53 52.39 10.46 -29.66
N ILE A 54 51.92 11.23 -28.68
CA ILE A 54 50.75 12.12 -28.79
C ILE A 54 51.22 13.54 -28.74
N THR A 55 50.66 14.38 -29.62
CA THR A 55 50.77 15.83 -29.61
C THR A 55 49.38 16.43 -29.67
N VAL A 56 49.18 17.52 -28.97
CA VAL A 56 47.90 18.21 -28.83
C VAL A 56 48.01 19.64 -29.29
N SER A 57 46.98 20.24 -29.85
CA SER A 57 47.02 21.60 -30.39
C SER A 57 47.11 22.71 -29.35
N TRP A 58 46.66 22.45 -28.12
CA TRP A 58 46.57 23.47 -27.06
C TRP A 58 47.82 23.65 -26.22
N ASN A 59 48.84 22.81 -26.42
CA ASN A 59 50.15 23.01 -25.79
C ASN A 59 51.25 22.41 -26.66
N LYS A 60 52.54 22.65 -26.29
CA LYS A 60 53.72 22.16 -27.05
C LYS A 60 54.30 20.85 -26.50
N GLU A 61 53.61 20.23 -25.52
CA GLU A 61 54.08 18.99 -24.88
C GLU A 61 53.93 17.81 -25.81
N LYS A 62 54.87 16.88 -25.67
CA LYS A 62 54.79 15.57 -26.33
C LYS A 62 54.59 14.51 -25.27
N TYR A 63 53.49 13.80 -25.38
CA TYR A 63 53.14 12.72 -24.43
C TYR A 63 53.56 11.41 -25.09
N ILE A 64 54.26 10.55 -24.33
CA ILE A 64 54.86 9.34 -24.85
C ILE A 64 54.42 8.17 -23.94
N THR A 65 53.99 7.08 -24.56
CA THR A 65 53.69 5.83 -23.88
C THR A 65 54.12 4.64 -24.74
N THR A 66 54.01 3.43 -24.21
CA THR A 66 54.30 2.20 -24.93
C THR A 66 53.13 1.25 -24.83
N ALA A 67 52.78 0.59 -25.90
CA ALA A 67 51.72 -0.44 -25.90
C ALA A 67 52.18 -1.65 -25.09
N ASP A 68 51.33 -2.16 -24.21
CA ASP A 68 51.59 -3.28 -23.33
C ASP A 68 51.60 -4.64 -24.07
N GLU A 69 51.66 -5.73 -23.35
CA GLU A 69 51.70 -7.10 -23.91
C GLU A 69 50.40 -7.49 -24.65
N HIS A 70 49.29 -6.79 -24.40
CA HIS A 70 48.02 -6.95 -25.11
C HIS A 70 47.83 -5.89 -26.21
N GLY A 71 48.85 -5.05 -26.44
CA GLY A 71 48.81 -3.95 -27.39
C GLY A 71 48.05 -2.72 -26.91
N LYS A 72 47.53 -2.68 -25.68
CA LYS A 72 46.83 -1.51 -25.11
C LYS A 72 47.83 -0.45 -24.66
N TRP A 73 47.57 0.79 -24.99
CA TRP A 73 48.29 1.94 -24.47
C TRP A 73 47.34 2.95 -23.82
N ILE A 74 47.81 3.61 -22.78
CA ILE A 74 47.09 4.67 -22.08
C ILE A 74 48.09 5.78 -21.73
N VAL A 75 47.66 7.01 -21.81
CA VAL A 75 48.44 8.20 -21.45
C VAL A 75 47.54 9.30 -20.96
N SER A 76 47.96 10.10 -19.99
CA SER A 76 47.26 11.26 -19.54
C SER A 76 47.83 12.53 -20.19
N VAL A 77 46.98 13.40 -20.72
CA VAL A 77 47.32 14.70 -21.29
C VAL A 77 46.76 15.83 -20.44
N ASN A 78 47.56 16.88 -20.24
CA ASN A 78 47.12 18.06 -19.48
C ASN A 78 46.13 18.88 -20.32
N THR A 79 44.93 19.08 -19.82
CA THR A 79 43.91 19.92 -20.44
C THR A 79 43.87 21.30 -19.79
N PRO A 80 43.78 22.38 -20.59
CA PRO A 80 43.62 23.74 -20.07
C PRO A 80 42.19 24.00 -19.58
N SER A 81 41.91 25.21 -19.17
CA SER A 81 40.54 25.71 -18.97
C SER A 81 39.72 25.60 -20.24
N ALA A 82 38.40 25.50 -20.06
CA ALA A 82 37.44 25.29 -21.14
C ALA A 82 37.63 26.27 -22.30
N THR A 83 37.47 25.78 -23.52
CA THR A 83 37.51 26.60 -24.72
C THR A 83 36.55 26.10 -25.77
N ARG A 84 35.86 27.05 -26.44
CA ARG A 84 34.98 26.76 -27.58
C ARG A 84 35.76 26.69 -28.89
N THR A 85 37.07 26.97 -28.88
CA THR A 85 37.96 26.86 -30.06
C THR A 85 38.23 25.38 -30.32
N PRO A 86 37.91 24.86 -31.52
CA PRO A 86 38.20 23.47 -31.87
C PRO A 86 39.70 23.15 -31.77
N GLN A 87 40.03 22.06 -31.16
CA GLN A 87 41.35 21.49 -30.96
C GLN A 87 41.51 20.21 -31.77
N TYR A 88 42.77 19.76 -31.93
CA TYR A 88 43.06 18.45 -32.49
C TYR A 88 44.09 17.67 -31.67
N ILE A 89 44.06 16.36 -31.78
CA ILE A 89 45.02 15.43 -31.16
C ILE A 89 45.62 14.57 -32.26
N SER A 90 46.96 14.57 -32.34
CA SER A 90 47.69 13.74 -33.30
C SER A 90 48.42 12.61 -32.58
N ILE A 91 48.09 11.37 -32.92
CA ILE A 91 48.58 10.13 -32.29
C ILE A 91 49.41 9.37 -33.30
N ARG A 92 50.68 9.03 -32.98
CA ARG A 92 51.63 8.42 -33.90
C ARG A 92 52.26 7.17 -33.27
N GLU A 93 52.22 6.09 -33.98
CA GLU A 93 52.98 4.88 -33.65
C GLU A 93 54.36 4.90 -34.31
N GLY A 94 55.42 4.87 -33.54
CA GLY A 94 56.79 4.87 -34.01
C GLY A 94 57.06 6.00 -35.01
N LYS A 95 57.41 5.64 -36.25
CA LYS A 95 57.65 6.56 -37.38
C LYS A 95 56.50 6.55 -38.40
N GLY A 96 55.35 5.91 -38.04
CA GLY A 96 54.19 5.78 -38.91
C GLY A 96 53.48 7.11 -39.20
N LYS A 97 52.44 7.07 -40.07
CA LYS A 97 51.53 8.21 -40.30
C LYS A 97 50.72 8.45 -39.04
N PRO A 98 50.56 9.73 -38.61
CA PRO A 98 49.71 10.04 -37.45
C PRO A 98 48.22 9.83 -37.79
N THR A 99 47.50 9.33 -36.84
CA THR A 99 46.00 9.40 -36.75
C THR A 99 45.64 10.70 -36.03
N THR A 100 44.76 11.50 -36.59
CA THR A 100 44.33 12.78 -36.02
C THR A 100 42.87 12.68 -35.61
N ILE A 101 42.55 13.16 -34.41
CA ILE A 101 41.21 13.38 -33.93
C ILE A 101 40.93 14.89 -34.03
N GLU A 102 39.87 15.26 -34.73
CA GLU A 102 39.57 16.65 -35.06
C GLU A 102 38.36 17.16 -34.30
N ASN A 103 38.23 18.53 -34.27
CA ASN A 103 37.12 19.22 -33.64
C ASN A 103 36.91 18.87 -32.17
N VAL A 104 37.97 18.63 -31.42
CA VAL A 104 37.95 18.35 -29.98
C VAL A 104 37.67 19.65 -29.22
N LEU A 105 36.72 19.62 -28.28
CA LEU A 105 36.48 20.74 -27.36
C LEU A 105 37.04 20.41 -25.98
N ILE A 106 37.39 21.43 -25.21
CA ILE A 106 37.78 21.31 -23.81
C ILE A 106 36.65 21.92 -22.98
N GLY A 107 36.09 21.15 -22.05
CA GLY A 107 34.93 21.57 -21.26
C GLY A 107 34.56 20.59 -20.13
N GLU A 108 33.32 20.47 -19.84
CA GLU A 108 32.79 19.60 -18.79
C GLU A 108 32.23 18.29 -19.36
N VAL A 109 32.62 17.14 -18.81
CA VAL A 109 32.16 15.85 -19.32
C VAL A 109 31.37 15.08 -18.25
N TRP A 110 30.14 14.69 -18.57
CA TRP A 110 29.26 13.98 -17.67
C TRP A 110 28.80 12.65 -18.25
N LEU A 111 28.83 11.60 -17.41
CA LEU A 111 28.27 10.30 -17.75
C LEU A 111 26.82 10.21 -17.25
N CYS A 112 25.88 10.01 -18.17
CA CYS A 112 24.47 9.86 -17.90
C CYS A 112 24.07 8.38 -18.06
N SER A 113 23.65 7.73 -16.96
CA SER A 113 23.34 6.30 -16.98
C SER A 113 22.01 6.01 -16.29
N GLY A 114 21.54 4.77 -16.42
CA GLY A 114 20.29 4.30 -15.84
C GLY A 114 19.40 3.54 -16.80
N GLN A 115 18.07 3.75 -16.65
CA GLN A 115 17.08 3.01 -17.43
C GLN A 115 16.29 3.92 -18.39
N SER A 116 15.10 3.47 -18.79
CA SER A 116 14.27 4.11 -19.83
C SER A 116 13.99 5.59 -19.62
N ASN A 117 13.87 6.08 -18.38
CA ASN A 117 13.67 7.50 -18.08
C ASN A 117 14.92 8.36 -18.37
N MET A 118 16.13 7.81 -18.21
CA MET A 118 17.36 8.45 -18.70
C MET A 118 17.50 8.27 -20.20
N GLN A 119 17.16 7.10 -20.73
CA GLN A 119 17.27 6.80 -22.15
C GLN A 119 16.27 7.57 -23.02
N MET A 120 15.13 8.03 -22.47
CA MET A 120 14.04 8.63 -23.24
C MET A 120 14.52 9.75 -24.15
N GLN A 121 14.33 9.54 -25.46
CA GLN A 121 14.78 10.45 -26.49
C GLN A 121 13.98 11.77 -26.44
N MET A 122 14.56 12.88 -26.92
CA MET A 122 13.90 14.18 -26.98
C MET A 122 12.58 14.11 -27.78
N ARG A 123 12.50 13.34 -28.86
CA ARG A 123 11.27 13.13 -29.64
C ARG A 123 10.19 12.32 -28.88
N GLY A 124 10.50 11.82 -27.66
CA GLY A 124 9.62 10.97 -26.89
C GLY A 124 9.58 9.52 -27.33
N TYR A 125 8.72 8.75 -26.64
CA TYR A 125 8.32 7.39 -27.05
C TYR A 125 6.88 7.43 -27.64
N ARG A 126 6.46 6.33 -28.27
CA ARG A 126 5.10 6.21 -28.79
C ARG A 126 4.07 6.46 -27.68
N ASN A 127 3.17 7.42 -27.88
CA ASN A 127 2.15 7.87 -26.91
C ASN A 127 2.72 8.44 -25.58
N GLN A 128 3.98 8.78 -25.53
CA GLN A 128 4.66 9.35 -24.35
C GLN A 128 5.58 10.49 -24.80
N PRO A 129 5.05 11.70 -24.90
CA PRO A 129 5.79 12.87 -25.40
C PRO A 129 6.78 13.38 -24.35
N VAL A 130 7.76 14.15 -24.82
CA VAL A 130 8.54 15.09 -23.99
C VAL A 130 7.96 16.48 -24.18
N GLU A 131 7.64 17.17 -23.10
CA GLU A 131 7.07 18.51 -23.12
C GLU A 131 8.11 19.52 -23.64
N GLY A 132 7.71 20.39 -24.59
CA GLY A 132 8.61 21.38 -25.23
C GLY A 132 9.60 20.79 -26.22
N ALA A 133 9.55 19.49 -26.54
CA ALA A 133 10.54 18.82 -27.37
C ALA A 133 10.72 19.44 -28.78
N GLN A 134 9.63 19.88 -29.41
CA GLN A 134 9.72 20.43 -30.79
C GLN A 134 10.56 21.70 -30.85
N GLU A 135 10.36 22.60 -29.91
CA GLU A 135 11.14 23.84 -29.81
C GLU A 135 12.62 23.56 -29.53
N GLU A 136 12.91 22.66 -28.61
CA GLU A 136 14.28 22.24 -28.30
C GLU A 136 14.98 21.59 -29.50
N ILE A 137 14.27 20.75 -30.24
CA ILE A 137 14.82 20.08 -31.42
C ILE A 137 15.16 21.13 -32.50
N VAL A 138 14.24 22.04 -32.79
CA VAL A 138 14.46 23.07 -33.83
C VAL A 138 15.61 24.02 -33.49
N ASN A 139 15.68 24.45 -32.22
CA ASN A 139 16.68 25.43 -31.78
C ASN A 139 18.01 24.79 -31.34
N SER A 140 18.14 23.44 -31.41
CA SER A 140 19.31 22.74 -30.88
C SER A 140 20.65 23.17 -31.48
N GLY A 141 20.67 23.68 -32.72
CA GLY A 141 21.86 24.22 -33.40
C GLY A 141 22.47 25.45 -32.72
N GLU A 142 21.73 26.16 -31.87
CA GLU A 142 22.24 27.29 -31.09
C GLU A 142 23.22 26.85 -30.00
N HIS A 143 23.18 25.58 -29.60
CA HIS A 143 24.01 24.96 -28.56
C HIS A 143 25.21 24.19 -29.14
N CYS A 144 25.91 24.78 -30.10
CA CYS A 144 26.99 24.09 -30.83
C CYS A 144 28.20 23.68 -29.95
N ALA A 145 28.29 24.14 -28.71
CA ALA A 145 29.29 23.71 -27.74
C ALA A 145 28.92 22.44 -26.96
N ILE A 146 27.69 21.96 -27.07
CA ILE A 146 27.33 20.66 -26.55
C ILE A 146 27.80 19.58 -27.53
N ARG A 147 28.27 18.45 -27.00
CA ARG A 147 28.61 17.24 -27.75
C ARG A 147 27.97 16.02 -27.10
N MET A 148 27.47 15.12 -27.89
CA MET A 148 26.63 14.00 -27.44
C MET A 148 27.14 12.69 -28.01
N VAL A 149 27.35 11.70 -27.14
CA VAL A 149 27.59 10.32 -27.58
C VAL A 149 26.61 9.40 -26.88
N THR A 150 25.99 8.50 -27.63
CA THR A 150 25.16 7.42 -27.09
C THR A 150 25.89 6.11 -27.23
N ILE A 151 26.11 5.44 -26.10
CA ILE A 151 26.69 4.10 -26.07
C ILE A 151 25.63 3.09 -26.51
N PRO A 152 25.87 2.30 -27.58
CA PRO A 152 24.94 1.30 -28.06
C PRO A 152 24.67 0.24 -27.02
N LYS A 153 23.45 -0.31 -27.03
CA LYS A 153 23.03 -1.37 -26.12
C LYS A 153 23.77 -2.66 -26.43
N ARG A 154 24.56 -3.13 -25.48
CA ARG A 154 25.30 -4.38 -25.57
C ARG A 154 25.26 -5.12 -24.24
N ALA A 155 24.66 -6.30 -24.23
CA ALA A 155 24.75 -7.23 -23.11
C ALA A 155 25.98 -8.13 -23.32
N ALA A 156 26.84 -8.25 -22.32
CA ALA A 156 27.99 -9.12 -22.36
C ALA A 156 28.19 -9.89 -21.05
N LEU A 157 28.56 -11.18 -21.14
CA LEU A 157 28.84 -12.00 -19.97
C LEU A 157 30.22 -11.68 -19.39
N GLU A 158 31.15 -11.24 -20.23
CA GLU A 158 32.52 -10.87 -19.90
C GLU A 158 32.76 -9.39 -20.16
N ARG A 159 33.69 -8.77 -19.45
CA ARG A 159 34.08 -7.38 -19.63
C ARG A 159 34.58 -7.15 -21.05
N GLN A 160 34.05 -6.14 -21.68
CA GLN A 160 34.42 -5.73 -23.02
C GLN A 160 35.41 -4.57 -22.93
N GLU A 161 36.42 -4.55 -23.81
CA GLU A 161 37.40 -3.45 -23.87
C GLU A 161 36.99 -2.33 -24.84
N ILE A 162 36.06 -2.64 -25.75
CA ILE A 162 35.65 -1.72 -26.82
C ILE A 162 34.15 -1.70 -26.89
N VAL A 163 33.64 -0.51 -27.09
CA VAL A 163 32.25 -0.22 -27.37
C VAL A 163 32.12 0.73 -28.54
N ASP A 164 31.09 0.59 -29.34
CA ASP A 164 30.75 1.51 -30.41
C ASP A 164 30.17 2.82 -29.85
N GLY A 165 30.13 3.85 -30.65
CA GLY A 165 29.59 5.15 -30.33
C GLY A 165 30.29 6.27 -31.11
N GLU A 166 29.57 7.31 -31.47
CA GLU A 166 30.09 8.44 -32.22
C GLU A 166 29.62 9.74 -31.56
N TRP A 167 30.55 10.67 -31.36
CA TRP A 167 30.22 11.99 -30.88
C TRP A 167 29.47 12.80 -31.94
N LYS A 168 28.31 13.30 -31.59
CA LYS A 168 27.43 14.08 -32.45
C LYS A 168 27.42 15.55 -32.03
N VAL A 169 27.41 16.42 -33.02
CA VAL A 169 27.15 17.84 -32.85
C VAL A 169 25.62 18.04 -32.83
N PRO A 170 25.07 18.96 -32.03
CA PRO A 170 23.66 19.28 -32.03
C PRO A 170 23.15 19.66 -33.42
N SER A 171 22.09 19.03 -33.79
CA SER A 171 21.23 19.32 -34.94
C SER A 171 19.82 18.82 -34.61
N PRO A 172 18.80 19.29 -35.34
CA PRO A 172 17.45 18.79 -35.13
C PRO A 172 17.36 17.26 -35.18
N GLU A 173 18.06 16.60 -36.10
CA GLU A 173 18.10 15.16 -36.22
C GLU A 173 18.77 14.45 -35.04
N ASN A 174 19.99 14.93 -34.68
CA ASN A 174 20.77 14.30 -33.60
C ASN A 174 20.11 14.51 -32.22
N THR A 175 19.62 15.73 -31.96
CA THR A 175 18.97 16.08 -30.69
C THR A 175 17.67 15.37 -30.53
N ALA A 176 16.86 15.17 -31.57
CA ALA A 176 15.62 14.40 -31.52
C ALA A 176 15.82 12.97 -31.01
N GLN A 177 16.97 12.38 -31.28
CA GLN A 177 17.31 11.01 -30.93
C GLN A 177 18.11 10.88 -29.63
N PHE A 178 18.53 11.98 -29.04
CA PHE A 178 19.34 11.98 -27.82
C PHE A 178 18.48 12.01 -26.55
N SER A 179 19.05 11.61 -25.41
CA SER A 179 18.42 11.64 -24.08
C SER A 179 17.89 13.04 -23.74
N ALA A 180 16.59 13.17 -23.49
CA ALA A 180 15.98 14.44 -23.14
C ALA A 180 16.50 14.98 -21.79
N ALA A 181 16.55 14.15 -20.76
CA ALA A 181 17.02 14.55 -19.43
C ALA A 181 18.49 15.02 -19.48
N ALA A 182 19.35 14.27 -20.20
CA ALA A 182 20.76 14.60 -20.36
C ALA A 182 20.96 15.86 -21.20
N TRP A 183 20.15 16.08 -22.24
CA TRP A 183 20.17 17.30 -23.04
C TRP A 183 19.85 18.54 -22.20
N PHE A 184 18.74 18.54 -21.47
CA PHE A 184 18.34 19.69 -20.65
C PHE A 184 19.37 20.01 -19.56
N PHE A 185 19.99 18.98 -18.98
CA PHE A 185 21.13 19.14 -18.07
C PHE A 185 22.29 19.86 -18.76
N ALA A 186 22.76 19.33 -19.90
CA ALA A 186 23.88 19.88 -20.63
C ALA A 186 23.63 21.34 -21.06
N ARG A 187 22.45 21.61 -21.57
CA ARG A 187 22.02 22.96 -21.98
C ARG A 187 22.07 23.95 -20.83
N ARG A 188 21.62 23.55 -19.64
CA ARG A 188 21.66 24.40 -18.45
C ARG A 188 23.09 24.67 -18.00
N ILE A 189 23.96 23.68 -17.98
CA ILE A 189 25.38 23.81 -17.64
C ILE A 189 26.11 24.70 -18.67
N GLU A 190 25.93 24.38 -19.96
CA GLU A 190 26.56 25.16 -21.08
C GLU A 190 26.25 26.65 -20.99
N ARG A 191 24.96 26.98 -20.78
CA ARG A 191 24.50 28.37 -20.70
C ARG A 191 24.96 29.12 -19.44
N THR A 192 25.01 28.40 -18.30
CA THR A 192 25.31 29.04 -17.01
C THR A 192 26.78 29.23 -16.81
N LEU A 193 27.62 28.27 -17.24
CA LEU A 193 29.08 28.33 -17.09
C LEU A 193 29.80 28.88 -18.32
N ASP A 194 29.12 29.01 -19.44
CA ASP A 194 29.66 29.41 -20.75
C ASP A 194 30.82 28.51 -21.20
N VAL A 195 30.69 27.19 -21.01
CA VAL A 195 31.71 26.18 -21.34
C VAL A 195 31.15 25.09 -22.24
N PRO A 196 31.99 24.44 -23.07
CA PRO A 196 31.57 23.23 -23.77
C PRO A 196 31.15 22.12 -22.80
N VAL A 197 30.16 21.30 -23.22
CA VAL A 197 29.66 20.19 -22.41
C VAL A 197 29.60 18.90 -23.25
N GLY A 198 30.32 17.89 -22.81
CA GLY A 198 30.27 16.55 -23.37
C GLY A 198 29.36 15.65 -22.54
N ILE A 199 28.41 14.99 -23.19
CA ILE A 199 27.50 14.03 -22.55
C ILE A 199 27.71 12.64 -23.13
N ILE A 200 28.05 11.70 -22.23
CA ILE A 200 28.12 10.28 -22.54
C ILE A 200 26.84 9.61 -22.04
N SER A 201 25.93 9.28 -22.94
CA SER A 201 24.67 8.60 -22.60
C SER A 201 24.83 7.08 -22.64
N CYS A 202 24.86 6.43 -21.47
CA CYS A 202 25.04 5.00 -21.27
C CYS A 202 23.88 4.44 -20.47
N SER A 203 22.73 4.17 -21.13
CA SER A 203 21.50 3.77 -20.45
C SER A 203 20.73 2.73 -21.24
N TRP A 204 19.98 1.86 -20.52
CA TRP A 204 19.14 0.81 -21.13
C TRP A 204 17.80 0.66 -20.41
N GLY A 205 16.71 0.89 -21.12
CA GLY A 205 15.35 0.79 -20.58
C GLY A 205 15.04 -0.60 -20.03
N GLY A 206 14.36 -0.63 -18.87
CA GLY A 206 13.97 -1.88 -18.20
C GLY A 206 15.09 -2.56 -17.41
N SER A 207 16.28 -1.94 -17.31
CA SER A 207 17.39 -2.50 -16.54
C SER A 207 17.18 -2.39 -15.03
N SER A 208 17.55 -3.44 -14.29
CA SER A 208 17.71 -3.38 -12.83
C SER A 208 19.06 -2.78 -12.47
N ILE A 209 19.20 -2.32 -11.23
CA ILE A 209 20.47 -1.77 -10.71
C ILE A 209 21.58 -2.83 -10.76
N ALA A 210 21.27 -4.11 -10.52
CA ALA A 210 22.23 -5.21 -10.56
C ALA A 210 22.88 -5.40 -11.94
N GLY A 211 22.22 -4.98 -13.02
CA GLY A 211 22.78 -5.02 -14.37
C GLY A 211 23.99 -4.11 -14.59
N TRP A 212 24.16 -3.09 -13.74
CA TRP A 212 25.19 -2.06 -13.78
C TRP A 212 26.32 -2.28 -12.75
N MET A 213 26.35 -3.46 -12.15
CA MET A 213 27.31 -3.87 -11.12
C MET A 213 28.10 -5.08 -11.58
N PRO A 214 29.40 -5.18 -11.25
CA PRO A 214 30.18 -6.38 -11.59
C PRO A 214 29.80 -7.57 -10.71
N GLU A 215 30.15 -8.76 -11.16
CA GLU A 215 29.78 -10.02 -10.51
C GLU A 215 30.33 -10.12 -9.09
N GLU A 216 31.60 -9.77 -8.90
CA GLU A 216 32.26 -9.78 -7.60
C GLU A 216 31.57 -8.91 -6.56
N LEU A 217 31.08 -7.72 -6.97
CA LEU A 217 30.33 -6.84 -6.05
C LEU A 217 28.96 -7.40 -5.69
N LEU A 218 28.27 -8.03 -6.64
CA LEU A 218 27.00 -8.70 -6.38
C LEU A 218 27.17 -9.89 -5.44
N ASP A 219 28.30 -10.63 -5.53
CA ASP A 219 28.62 -11.71 -4.61
C ASP A 219 28.88 -11.20 -3.19
N GLU A 220 29.66 -10.13 -3.04
CA GLU A 220 29.89 -9.45 -1.75
C GLU A 220 28.58 -9.01 -1.10
N LEU A 221 27.62 -8.55 -1.89
CA LEU A 221 26.30 -8.12 -1.42
C LEU A 221 25.32 -9.29 -1.18
N GLY A 222 25.73 -10.52 -1.44
CA GLY A 222 24.88 -11.70 -1.30
C GLY A 222 23.65 -11.67 -2.25
N TYR A 223 23.84 -11.14 -3.46
CA TYR A 223 22.79 -11.12 -4.49
C TYR A 223 22.51 -12.54 -4.97
N ARG A 224 21.28 -13.01 -4.78
CA ARG A 224 20.83 -14.35 -5.19
C ARG A 224 19.83 -14.24 -6.35
N ASP A 225 20.34 -14.36 -7.56
CA ASP A 225 19.50 -14.47 -8.75
C ASP A 225 19.83 -15.77 -9.51
N THR A 226 18.83 -16.60 -9.70
CA THR A 226 18.96 -17.85 -10.49
C THR A 226 19.20 -17.57 -11.97
N ALA A 227 18.72 -16.42 -12.49
CA ALA A 227 18.96 -15.99 -13.87
C ALA A 227 20.44 -15.68 -14.16
N ARG A 228 21.21 -15.28 -13.15
CA ARG A 228 22.65 -15.01 -13.26
C ARG A 228 23.44 -16.26 -13.66
N LYS A 229 23.00 -17.45 -13.25
CA LYS A 229 23.66 -18.72 -13.57
C LYS A 229 23.31 -19.28 -14.94
N ALA A 230 22.30 -18.76 -15.61
CA ALA A 230 21.93 -19.20 -16.94
C ALA A 230 22.89 -18.62 -17.98
N LYS A 231 23.52 -19.48 -18.79
CA LYS A 231 24.40 -19.07 -19.91
C LYS A 231 23.62 -18.60 -21.15
N ASP A 232 22.34 -18.25 -20.98
CA ASP A 232 21.51 -17.84 -22.11
C ASP A 232 21.83 -16.40 -22.49
N GLU A 233 22.47 -16.18 -23.63
CA GLU A 233 22.81 -14.87 -24.21
C GLU A 233 21.57 -14.06 -24.62
N SER A 234 20.40 -14.67 -24.70
CA SER A 234 19.14 -13.99 -25.02
C SER A 234 18.61 -13.10 -23.90
N LEU A 235 19.09 -13.30 -22.66
CA LEU A 235 18.73 -12.47 -21.50
C LEU A 235 19.43 -11.11 -21.56
N LYS A 236 18.72 -10.13 -22.07
CA LYS A 236 19.22 -8.78 -22.34
C LYS A 236 19.35 -7.94 -21.04
N ASN A 237 18.57 -6.88 -20.93
CA ASN A 237 18.61 -5.88 -19.87
C ASN A 237 18.12 -6.36 -18.47
N GLY A 238 17.45 -7.50 -18.38
CA GLY A 238 17.01 -8.08 -17.10
C GLY A 238 18.08 -8.88 -16.37
N ARG A 239 19.23 -9.19 -17.03
CA ARG A 239 20.28 -10.00 -16.43
C ARG A 239 21.28 -9.13 -15.63
N PRO A 240 21.66 -9.53 -14.41
CA PRO A 240 22.72 -8.85 -13.66
C PRO A 240 24.04 -8.79 -14.43
N THR A 241 24.84 -7.76 -14.20
CA THR A 241 26.23 -7.55 -14.69
C THR A 241 26.37 -7.24 -16.17
N VAL A 242 25.42 -7.60 -17.02
CA VAL A 242 25.64 -7.57 -18.48
C VAL A 242 25.82 -6.18 -19.08
N MET A 243 25.21 -5.16 -18.52
CA MET A 243 25.38 -3.77 -18.95
C MET A 243 26.67 -3.16 -18.39
N TYR A 244 27.04 -3.55 -17.17
CA TYR A 244 28.35 -3.23 -16.64
C TYR A 244 29.45 -3.74 -17.59
N ASN A 245 29.42 -5.01 -17.95
CA ASN A 245 30.42 -5.63 -18.81
C ASN A 245 30.41 -5.07 -20.24
N GLY A 246 29.23 -4.89 -20.83
CA GLY A 246 29.09 -4.59 -22.26
C GLY A 246 29.08 -3.11 -22.61
N MET A 247 28.71 -2.23 -21.65
CA MET A 247 28.47 -0.80 -21.92
C MET A 247 29.29 0.12 -21.01
N LEU A 248 29.32 -0.14 -19.69
CA LEU A 248 29.97 0.76 -18.74
C LEU A 248 31.48 0.52 -18.65
N TYR A 249 31.91 -0.74 -18.53
CA TYR A 249 33.32 -1.08 -18.39
C TYR A 249 34.16 -0.57 -19.56
N PRO A 250 33.73 -0.66 -20.83
CA PRO A 250 34.56 -0.20 -21.97
C PRO A 250 34.89 1.30 -21.99
N ILE A 251 34.16 2.12 -21.19
CA ILE A 251 34.29 3.58 -21.19
C ILE A 251 34.88 4.15 -19.90
N HIS A 252 35.29 3.30 -18.95
CA HIS A 252 35.76 3.76 -17.63
C HIS A 252 37.09 4.54 -17.67
N ASP A 253 37.85 4.41 -18.73
CA ASP A 253 39.07 5.20 -18.91
C ASP A 253 38.80 6.64 -19.35
N TYR A 254 37.54 6.98 -19.78
CA TYR A 254 37.21 8.34 -20.16
C TYR A 254 37.11 9.25 -18.93
N THR A 255 37.89 10.35 -18.95
CA THR A 255 37.93 11.30 -17.83
C THR A 255 36.68 12.15 -17.81
N ILE A 256 35.91 12.07 -16.70
CA ILE A 256 34.63 12.75 -16.51
C ILE A 256 34.61 13.63 -15.27
N LYS A 257 33.68 14.56 -15.21
CA LYS A 257 33.37 15.41 -14.04
C LYS A 257 32.55 14.65 -13.00
N GLY A 258 31.57 13.85 -13.43
CA GLY A 258 30.66 13.15 -12.53
C GLY A 258 29.63 12.30 -13.24
N PHE A 259 28.73 11.74 -12.47
CA PHE A 259 27.68 10.81 -12.91
C PHE A 259 26.29 11.44 -12.73
N LEU A 260 25.41 11.18 -13.70
CA LEU A 260 23.97 11.39 -13.60
C LEU A 260 23.27 10.03 -13.70
N TRP A 261 22.36 9.74 -12.76
CA TRP A 261 21.71 8.43 -12.66
C TRP A 261 20.19 8.57 -12.59
N TYR A 262 19.46 7.90 -13.49
CA TYR A 262 17.99 7.85 -13.45
C TYR A 262 17.48 6.42 -13.62
N GLN A 263 17.28 5.73 -12.49
CA GLN A 263 16.92 4.32 -12.45
C GLN A 263 16.13 4.02 -11.15
N GLY A 264 15.42 2.90 -11.09
CA GLY A 264 14.72 2.40 -9.91
C GLY A 264 13.40 1.69 -10.25
N CYS A 265 12.69 2.09 -11.31
CA CYS A 265 11.37 1.52 -11.63
C CYS A 265 11.38 0.00 -11.81
N SER A 266 12.46 -0.59 -12.26
CA SER A 266 12.62 -2.04 -12.42
C SER A 266 12.87 -2.78 -11.10
N ASP A 267 13.28 -2.08 -10.06
CA ASP A 267 13.66 -2.64 -8.76
C ASP A 267 12.59 -2.42 -7.68
N VAL A 268 11.40 -1.87 -8.04
CA VAL A 268 10.29 -1.61 -7.10
C VAL A 268 9.81 -2.87 -6.37
N ALA A 269 9.93 -4.04 -6.98
CA ALA A 269 9.55 -5.31 -6.33
C ALA A 269 10.57 -5.74 -5.25
N ASP A 270 11.84 -5.35 -5.38
CA ASP A 270 12.94 -5.67 -4.45
C ASP A 270 13.54 -4.40 -3.83
N TYR A 271 12.70 -3.46 -3.47
CA TYR A 271 13.12 -2.14 -2.98
C TYR A 271 13.98 -2.18 -1.72
N LYS A 272 13.82 -3.18 -0.84
CA LYS A 272 14.45 -3.23 0.50
C LYS A 272 15.97 -3.07 0.48
N ARG A 273 16.63 -3.55 -0.54
CA ARG A 273 18.08 -3.52 -0.67
C ARG A 273 18.61 -2.43 -1.60
N TYR A 274 17.72 -1.62 -2.17
CA TYR A 274 18.08 -0.67 -3.22
C TYR A 274 19.11 0.37 -2.73
N ALA A 275 18.93 0.94 -1.54
CA ALA A 275 19.90 1.92 -0.99
C ALA A 275 21.29 1.29 -0.80
N GLN A 276 21.36 0.06 -0.32
CA GLN A 276 22.62 -0.70 -0.18
C GLN A 276 23.28 -0.91 -1.55
N TYR A 277 22.48 -1.32 -2.54
CA TYR A 277 22.99 -1.57 -3.91
C TYR A 277 23.47 -0.30 -4.58
N GLN A 278 22.70 0.79 -4.52
CA GLN A 278 23.12 2.07 -5.11
C GLN A 278 24.39 2.60 -4.46
N THR A 279 24.49 2.55 -3.14
CA THR A 279 25.69 2.97 -2.41
C THR A 279 26.92 2.14 -2.81
N ALA A 280 26.79 0.84 -2.88
CA ALA A 280 27.89 -0.06 -3.27
C ALA A 280 28.29 0.15 -4.73
N MET A 281 27.31 0.32 -5.63
CA MET A 281 27.54 0.63 -7.05
C MET A 281 28.33 1.91 -7.23
N VAL A 282 27.92 2.99 -6.57
CA VAL A 282 28.59 4.31 -6.69
C VAL A 282 30.04 4.23 -6.17
N ARG A 283 30.26 3.55 -5.02
CA ARG A 283 31.62 3.33 -4.50
C ARG A 283 32.48 2.55 -5.49
N HIS A 284 31.90 1.51 -6.11
CA HIS A 284 32.63 0.69 -7.11
C HIS A 284 32.92 1.53 -8.37
N TRP A 285 31.99 2.31 -8.89
CA TRP A 285 32.20 3.16 -10.06
C TRP A 285 33.31 4.19 -9.83
N ARG A 286 33.30 4.87 -8.68
CA ARG A 286 34.36 5.82 -8.30
C ARG A 286 35.73 5.14 -8.25
N LYS A 287 35.81 3.93 -7.66
CA LYS A 287 37.03 3.13 -7.64
C LYS A 287 37.48 2.73 -9.06
N LEU A 288 36.56 2.33 -9.92
CA LEU A 288 36.83 1.93 -11.30
C LEU A 288 37.39 3.11 -12.11
N TRP A 289 36.80 4.29 -11.98
CA TRP A 289 37.32 5.51 -12.63
C TRP A 289 38.65 6.00 -12.04
N GLY A 290 38.89 5.80 -10.75
CA GLY A 290 40.14 6.21 -10.10
C GLY A 290 40.40 7.72 -10.10
N LEU A 291 39.34 8.53 -10.12
CA LEU A 291 39.37 9.99 -10.15
C LEU A 291 38.90 10.64 -8.84
N GLY A 292 38.91 9.87 -7.74
CA GLY A 292 38.47 10.34 -6.42
C GLY A 292 36.95 10.25 -6.24
N GLU A 293 36.42 11.12 -5.36
CA GLU A 293 34.99 11.18 -5.06
C GLU A 293 34.21 11.98 -6.11
N LEU A 294 34.08 11.44 -7.30
CA LEU A 294 33.28 12.05 -8.36
C LEU A 294 31.84 12.32 -7.89
N PRO A 295 31.24 13.47 -8.18
CA PRO A 295 29.84 13.77 -7.89
C PRO A 295 28.91 12.73 -8.52
N PHE A 296 27.86 12.36 -7.76
CA PHE A 296 26.83 11.44 -8.23
C PHE A 296 25.45 12.03 -7.98
N TYR A 297 24.84 12.59 -9.03
CA TYR A 297 23.49 13.15 -8.95
C TYR A 297 22.49 12.18 -9.54
N PHE A 298 21.40 11.92 -8.81
CA PHE A 298 20.42 10.94 -9.24
C PHE A 298 18.99 11.48 -9.18
N VAL A 299 18.09 10.80 -9.88
CA VAL A 299 16.69 11.18 -9.98
C VAL A 299 15.84 10.19 -9.19
N GLU A 300 14.98 10.72 -8.33
CA GLU A 300 13.93 9.96 -7.67
C GLU A 300 12.95 9.39 -8.72
N ILE A 301 12.52 8.13 -8.58
CA ILE A 301 11.51 7.58 -9.49
C ILE A 301 10.19 8.34 -9.37
N ALA A 302 9.55 8.58 -10.50
CA ALA A 302 8.31 9.34 -10.57
C ALA A 302 7.13 8.61 -9.91
N PRO A 303 6.15 9.33 -9.34
CA PRO A 303 4.88 8.77 -8.95
C PRO A 303 4.24 8.00 -10.10
N PHE A 304 3.83 6.73 -9.85
CA PHE A 304 3.27 5.85 -10.87
C PHE A 304 2.42 4.75 -10.22
N ASN A 305 1.24 4.46 -10.75
CA ASN A 305 0.35 3.40 -10.26
C ASN A 305 0.86 2.01 -10.65
N TYR A 306 1.77 1.47 -9.84
CA TYR A 306 2.29 0.13 -10.02
C TYR A 306 1.20 -0.92 -9.78
N ALA A 307 1.08 -1.88 -10.71
CA ALA A 307 0.21 -3.03 -10.55
C ALA A 307 0.84 -4.15 -9.69
N GLY A 308 0.02 -5.11 -9.23
CA GLY A 308 0.48 -6.31 -8.55
C GLY A 308 1.08 -6.07 -7.16
N GLY A 309 0.57 -5.10 -6.41
CA GLY A 309 1.01 -4.82 -5.03
C GLY A 309 2.40 -4.19 -4.91
N LYS A 310 3.03 -3.78 -6.02
CA LYS A 310 4.33 -3.13 -6.00
C LYS A 310 4.23 -1.72 -5.42
N LYS A 311 5.15 -1.38 -4.53
CA LYS A 311 5.14 -0.15 -3.72
C LYS A 311 6.25 0.81 -4.16
N GLY A 312 6.00 1.65 -5.16
CA GLY A 312 6.97 2.62 -5.68
C GLY A 312 7.43 3.64 -4.62
N TYR A 313 6.55 4.04 -3.72
CA TYR A 313 6.87 4.92 -2.60
C TYR A 313 7.92 4.33 -1.64
N MET A 314 7.96 3.01 -1.48
CA MET A 314 8.99 2.34 -0.67
C MET A 314 10.38 2.44 -1.32
N LEU A 315 10.43 2.38 -2.65
CA LEU A 315 11.70 2.55 -3.36
C LEU A 315 12.16 4.01 -3.32
N ARG A 316 11.25 4.99 -3.45
CA ARG A 316 11.59 6.41 -3.25
C ARG A 316 12.20 6.67 -1.87
N GLU A 317 11.66 6.05 -0.81
CA GLU A 317 12.26 6.11 0.54
C GLU A 317 13.69 5.55 0.54
N GLN A 318 13.98 4.46 -0.18
CA GLN A 318 15.33 3.93 -0.29
C GLN A 318 16.26 4.87 -1.08
N GLN A 319 15.76 5.52 -2.12
CA GLN A 319 16.53 6.52 -2.86
C GLN A 319 16.88 7.72 -1.97
N GLN A 320 15.96 8.18 -1.13
CA GLN A 320 16.25 9.25 -0.16
C GLN A 320 17.29 8.86 0.88
N LYS A 321 17.32 7.60 1.34
CA LYS A 321 18.38 7.10 2.23
C LYS A 321 19.77 7.18 1.59
N CYS A 322 19.88 7.10 0.27
CA CYS A 322 21.13 7.26 -0.44
C CYS A 322 21.77 8.63 -0.22
N LEU A 323 20.97 9.69 0.04
CA LEU A 323 21.50 11.03 0.34
C LEU A 323 22.36 11.06 1.62
N ASP A 324 22.06 10.19 2.57
CA ASP A 324 22.80 10.08 3.83
C ASP A 324 23.93 9.04 3.76
N MET A 325 23.91 8.15 2.77
CA MET A 325 24.86 7.03 2.63
C MET A 325 25.97 7.26 1.59
N ILE A 326 25.73 8.13 0.62
CA ILE A 326 26.66 8.39 -0.48
C ILE A 326 27.21 9.82 -0.33
N PRO A 327 28.49 10.00 -0.03
CA PRO A 327 29.08 11.34 0.01
C PRO A 327 29.08 11.97 -1.41
N SER A 328 29.14 13.28 -1.49
CA SER A 328 29.15 14.04 -2.76
C SER A 328 28.03 13.59 -3.72
N CYS A 329 26.79 13.53 -3.23
CA CYS A 329 25.61 13.19 -4.04
C CYS A 329 24.49 14.22 -3.84
N GLY A 330 23.50 14.17 -4.72
CA GLY A 330 22.27 14.96 -4.63
C GLY A 330 21.15 14.27 -5.42
N MET A 331 19.89 14.55 -5.06
CA MET A 331 18.72 13.90 -5.65
C MET A 331 17.75 14.92 -6.24
N ALA A 332 17.49 14.82 -7.52
CA ALA A 332 16.41 15.55 -8.18
C ALA A 332 15.06 14.83 -7.96
N SER A 333 14.16 15.44 -7.21
CA SER A 333 12.81 14.87 -7.02
C SER A 333 11.96 15.07 -8.26
N THR A 334 11.05 14.11 -8.50
CA THR A 334 10.05 14.15 -9.58
C THR A 334 8.63 14.12 -9.04
N ALA A 335 8.45 14.31 -7.73
CA ALA A 335 7.17 14.14 -7.05
C ALA A 335 6.05 15.08 -7.57
N ASP A 336 6.40 16.25 -8.11
CA ASP A 336 5.49 17.25 -8.69
C ASP A 336 5.50 17.26 -10.24
N LEU A 337 6.31 16.41 -10.87
CA LEU A 337 6.54 16.44 -12.32
C LEU A 337 5.64 15.48 -13.10
N VAL A 338 4.62 14.93 -12.46
CA VAL A 338 3.69 13.97 -13.08
C VAL A 338 2.29 14.56 -13.11
N LYS A 339 1.69 14.63 -14.29
CA LYS A 339 0.31 15.11 -14.45
C LYS A 339 -0.70 14.03 -14.05
N PRO A 340 -1.91 14.37 -13.58
CA PRO A 340 -2.89 13.37 -13.13
C PRO A 340 -3.20 12.27 -14.16
N TYR A 341 -3.26 12.60 -15.44
CA TYR A 341 -3.50 11.62 -16.51
C TYR A 341 -2.30 10.71 -16.79
N GLU A 342 -1.11 11.04 -16.29
CA GLU A 342 0.11 10.25 -16.44
C GLU A 342 0.25 9.15 -15.37
N CYS A 343 -0.73 8.97 -14.48
CA CYS A 343 -0.68 8.00 -13.38
C CYS A 343 -0.35 6.55 -13.81
N LYS A 344 -0.58 6.21 -15.08
CA LYS A 344 -0.22 4.92 -15.71
C LYS A 344 0.87 5.05 -16.78
N ILE A 345 1.53 6.20 -16.86
CA ILE A 345 2.64 6.48 -17.78
C ILE A 345 3.94 6.51 -16.98
N ILE A 346 4.76 5.47 -17.11
CA ILE A 346 6.01 5.33 -16.33
C ILE A 346 7.11 6.32 -16.79
N HIS A 347 6.93 6.98 -17.92
CA HIS A 347 7.83 7.99 -18.48
C HIS A 347 7.11 9.35 -18.53
N PRO A 348 7.09 10.13 -17.45
CA PRO A 348 6.42 11.43 -17.45
C PRO A 348 7.04 12.40 -18.46
N SER A 349 6.21 13.29 -19.00
CA SER A 349 6.56 14.18 -20.10
C SER A 349 7.53 15.31 -19.72
N ARG A 350 7.58 15.72 -18.43
CA ARG A 350 8.34 16.89 -17.95
C ARG A 350 9.83 16.58 -17.73
N LYS A 351 10.55 16.23 -18.81
CA LYS A 351 11.99 15.92 -18.77
C LYS A 351 12.89 17.16 -18.65
N LYS A 352 12.39 18.33 -19.02
CA LYS A 352 13.10 19.60 -18.88
C LYS A 352 13.45 19.87 -17.41
N GLU A 353 12.44 19.82 -16.55
CA GLU A 353 12.61 20.07 -15.13
C GLU A 353 13.53 19.04 -14.46
N VAL A 354 13.47 17.79 -14.92
CA VAL A 354 14.40 16.74 -14.43
C VAL A 354 15.86 17.12 -14.75
N GLY A 355 16.15 17.47 -16.01
CA GLY A 355 17.50 17.88 -16.42
C GLY A 355 17.95 19.17 -15.74
N GLU A 356 17.08 20.16 -15.61
CA GLU A 356 17.38 21.41 -14.95
C GLU A 356 17.63 21.24 -13.44
N ARG A 357 16.88 20.39 -12.73
CA ARG A 357 17.12 20.06 -11.31
C ARG A 357 18.47 19.35 -11.10
N LEU A 358 18.82 18.42 -11.97
CA LEU A 358 20.14 17.79 -11.95
C LEU A 358 21.25 18.84 -12.19
N ALA A 359 21.04 19.78 -13.10
CA ALA A 359 22.00 20.86 -13.37
C ALA A 359 22.12 21.82 -12.19
N LEU A 360 21.04 22.17 -11.51
CA LEU A 360 21.09 23.00 -10.30
C LEU A 360 21.93 22.34 -9.20
N LEU A 361 21.75 21.02 -8.96
CA LEU A 361 22.60 20.26 -8.03
C LEU A 361 24.09 20.35 -8.42
N ALA A 362 24.41 20.19 -9.71
CA ALA A 362 25.79 20.32 -10.18
C ALA A 362 26.31 21.74 -10.02
N LEU A 363 25.52 22.76 -10.36
CA LEU A 363 25.91 24.17 -10.27
C LEU A 363 26.22 24.62 -8.85
N GLU A 364 25.41 24.18 -7.88
CA GLU A 364 25.62 24.46 -6.47
C GLU A 364 26.79 23.67 -5.91
N HIS A 365 26.70 22.33 -5.98
CA HIS A 365 27.62 21.45 -5.23
C HIS A 365 28.92 21.13 -5.94
N SER A 366 28.96 21.12 -7.29
CA SER A 366 30.21 20.84 -8.05
C SER A 366 30.90 22.07 -8.57
N TYR A 367 30.15 23.13 -8.85
CA TYR A 367 30.71 24.38 -9.41
C TYR A 367 30.69 25.56 -8.43
N GLY A 368 30.06 25.38 -7.23
CA GLY A 368 30.08 26.36 -6.16
C GLY A 368 29.35 27.67 -6.48
N ILE A 369 28.31 27.65 -7.32
CA ILE A 369 27.50 28.83 -7.60
C ILE A 369 26.71 29.20 -6.35
N MET A 370 27.08 30.34 -5.77
CA MET A 370 26.45 30.82 -4.53
C MET A 370 25.03 31.35 -4.76
N GLY A 371 24.16 31.16 -3.74
CA GLY A 371 22.79 31.66 -3.74
C GLY A 371 21.79 30.74 -4.45
N LEU A 372 22.19 29.53 -4.84
CA LEU A 372 21.31 28.49 -5.28
C LEU A 372 20.86 27.66 -4.07
N HIS A 373 19.67 27.09 -4.16
CA HIS A 373 19.12 26.11 -3.23
C HIS A 373 18.56 24.98 -4.08
N SER A 374 19.40 23.96 -4.34
CA SER A 374 19.08 22.87 -5.26
C SER A 374 18.60 21.60 -4.57
N ASP A 375 18.77 21.52 -3.26
CA ASP A 375 18.29 20.39 -2.47
C ASP A 375 16.82 20.56 -2.11
N ALA A 376 16.02 19.52 -2.37
CA ALA A 376 14.61 19.50 -2.03
C ALA A 376 14.38 19.51 -0.51
N PRO A 377 13.30 20.16 -0.01
CA PRO A 377 12.98 20.15 1.42
C PRO A 377 12.77 18.73 1.96
N ARG A 378 13.40 18.45 3.12
CA ARG A 378 13.32 17.17 3.83
C ARG A 378 12.68 17.36 5.19
N PHE A 379 11.80 16.42 5.57
CA PHE A 379 11.26 16.36 6.93
C PHE A 379 12.39 16.24 7.95
N SER A 380 12.31 17.05 9.02
CA SER A 380 13.32 17.04 10.08
C SER A 380 12.75 16.74 11.47
N LYS A 381 11.56 17.26 11.80
CA LYS A 381 11.00 17.11 13.16
C LYS A 381 9.49 17.19 13.16
N MET A 382 8.84 16.41 14.01
CA MET A 382 7.43 16.52 14.34
C MET A 382 7.25 16.88 15.83
N GLU A 383 6.35 17.82 16.11
CA GLU A 383 5.97 18.26 17.45
C GLU A 383 4.46 18.08 17.63
N LEU A 384 4.08 17.15 18.51
CA LEU A 384 2.68 16.92 18.85
C LEU A 384 2.13 18.07 19.69
N GLN A 385 0.96 18.58 19.36
CA GLN A 385 0.31 19.68 20.04
C GLN A 385 -0.73 19.16 21.04
N LYS A 386 -1.05 19.99 22.05
CA LYS A 386 -2.03 19.65 23.09
C LYS A 386 -3.45 19.48 22.51
N ASP A 387 -3.76 20.16 21.43
CA ASP A 387 -5.05 20.11 20.73
C ASP A 387 -5.20 18.89 19.79
N GLY A 388 -4.22 17.96 19.80
CA GLY A 388 -4.23 16.76 18.97
C GLY A 388 -3.64 16.94 17.58
N THR A 389 -3.22 18.15 17.18
CA THR A 389 -2.56 18.41 15.89
C THR A 389 -1.06 18.11 15.94
N ALA A 390 -0.38 18.12 14.80
CA ALA A 390 1.06 17.95 14.70
C ALA A 390 1.68 19.10 13.92
N LYS A 391 2.80 19.66 14.44
CA LYS A 391 3.64 20.63 13.71
C LYS A 391 4.87 19.94 13.14
N LEU A 392 5.14 20.18 11.86
CA LEU A 392 6.23 19.58 11.13
C LEU A 392 7.24 20.65 10.72
N SER A 393 8.51 20.35 10.90
CA SER A 393 9.65 21.18 10.48
C SER A 393 10.42 20.49 9.36
N PHE A 394 11.04 21.27 8.49
CA PHE A 394 11.78 20.79 7.32
C PHE A 394 13.15 21.48 7.23
N THR A 395 14.10 20.82 6.60
CA THR A 395 15.39 21.40 6.16
C THR A 395 15.30 21.81 4.68
N ASN A 396 16.28 22.54 4.19
CA ASN A 396 16.38 23.00 2.79
C ASN A 396 15.16 23.85 2.34
N CYS A 397 14.67 24.69 3.22
CA CYS A 397 13.55 25.60 2.95
C CYS A 397 13.70 26.93 3.71
N ASP A 398 14.91 27.48 3.72
CA ASP A 398 15.25 28.69 4.47
C ASP A 398 14.42 29.92 4.04
N ASN A 399 14.07 30.01 2.75
CA ASN A 399 13.18 31.04 2.22
C ASN A 399 11.68 30.73 2.40
N GLY A 400 11.34 29.60 3.05
CA GLY A 400 9.98 29.22 3.36
C GLY A 400 9.39 28.14 2.45
N LEU A 401 8.15 27.77 2.80
CA LEU A 401 7.34 26.81 2.05
C LEU A 401 6.11 27.49 1.47
N SER A 402 5.69 27.02 0.31
CA SER A 402 4.49 27.45 -0.42
C SER A 402 3.69 26.23 -0.90
N ALA A 403 2.43 26.46 -1.21
CA ALA A 403 1.54 25.43 -1.74
C ALA A 403 0.67 25.98 -2.87
N ASP A 404 0.49 25.21 -3.92
CA ASP A 404 -0.40 25.52 -5.02
C ASP A 404 -1.85 25.09 -4.64
N GLY A 405 -2.55 25.97 -3.92
CA GLY A 405 -3.90 25.69 -3.43
C GLY A 405 -3.93 24.83 -2.15
N SER A 406 -4.83 23.84 -2.10
CA SER A 406 -4.92 22.93 -0.94
C SER A 406 -3.77 21.92 -0.95
N ILE A 407 -3.11 21.76 0.20
CA ILE A 407 -2.05 20.76 0.36
C ILE A 407 -2.66 19.36 0.40
N THR A 408 -2.24 18.51 -0.50
CA THR A 408 -2.68 17.11 -0.63
C THR A 408 -1.58 16.12 -0.26
N GLY A 409 -1.93 14.86 -0.04
CA GLY A 409 -0.98 13.78 0.19
C GLY A 409 -0.52 13.61 1.63
N PHE A 410 -1.08 14.38 2.58
CA PHE A 410 -0.89 14.12 4.00
C PHE A 410 -1.87 13.08 4.52
N GLU A 411 -1.36 12.21 5.38
CA GLU A 411 -2.11 11.25 6.16
C GLU A 411 -1.63 11.29 7.60
N ALA A 412 -2.53 11.05 8.54
CA ALA A 412 -2.19 10.96 9.94
C ALA A 412 -2.86 9.75 10.60
N SER A 413 -2.20 9.19 11.59
CA SER A 413 -2.73 8.12 12.43
C SER A 413 -2.77 8.48 13.90
N GLY A 414 -3.67 7.82 14.64
CA GLY A 414 -3.68 7.76 16.08
C GLY A 414 -2.89 6.57 16.62
N ARG A 415 -3.17 6.20 17.87
CA ARG A 415 -2.51 5.06 18.55
C ARG A 415 -2.76 3.71 17.85
N ASP A 416 -3.84 3.62 17.09
CA ASP A 416 -4.21 2.43 16.32
C ASP A 416 -3.32 2.20 15.10
N GLY A 417 -2.53 3.21 14.69
CA GLY A 417 -1.66 3.15 13.52
C GLY A 417 -2.42 3.16 12.18
N ILE A 418 -3.71 3.47 12.19
CA ILE A 418 -4.52 3.58 10.97
C ILE A 418 -4.39 4.99 10.42
N PHE A 419 -3.95 5.09 9.17
CA PHE A 419 -3.74 6.38 8.52
C PHE A 419 -4.99 6.83 7.76
N PHE A 420 -5.41 8.06 8.06
CA PHE A 420 -6.52 8.76 7.38
C PHE A 420 -6.00 9.99 6.66
N PRO A 421 -6.63 10.42 5.55
CA PRO A 421 -6.31 11.68 4.90
C PRO A 421 -6.36 12.83 5.91
N ALA A 422 -5.30 13.63 5.94
CA ALA A 422 -5.14 14.72 6.89
C ALA A 422 -5.10 16.07 6.18
N GLN A 423 -5.61 17.10 6.87
CA GLN A 423 -5.53 18.49 6.43
C GLN A 423 -4.18 19.08 6.85
N ALA A 424 -3.56 19.84 5.97
CA ALA A 424 -2.29 20.50 6.24
C ALA A 424 -2.33 21.97 5.81
N ARG A 425 -1.62 22.83 6.55
CA ARG A 425 -1.43 24.23 6.18
C ARG A 425 -0.05 24.72 6.57
N VAL A 426 0.54 25.56 5.73
CA VAL A 426 1.80 26.23 6.04
C VAL A 426 1.55 27.32 7.06
N LEU A 427 2.40 27.39 8.07
CA LEU A 427 2.40 28.44 9.09
C LEU A 427 3.35 29.59 8.70
N LYS A 428 3.20 30.74 9.35
CA LYS A 428 4.05 31.94 9.11
C LYS A 428 5.54 31.69 9.35
N ASP A 429 5.89 30.71 10.13
CA ASP A 429 7.27 30.29 10.48
C ASP A 429 7.77 29.14 9.58
N SER A 430 7.15 28.94 8.42
CA SER A 430 7.50 27.90 7.44
C SER A 430 7.35 26.45 7.94
N ARG A 431 6.71 26.24 9.08
CA ARG A 431 6.31 24.91 9.53
C ARG A 431 4.95 24.54 8.94
N VAL A 432 4.65 23.25 8.92
CA VAL A 432 3.35 22.73 8.47
C VAL A 432 2.56 22.22 9.66
N LEU A 433 1.34 22.71 9.83
CA LEU A 433 0.39 22.19 10.82
C LEU A 433 -0.49 21.14 10.14
N VAL A 434 -0.53 19.95 10.72
CA VAL A 434 -1.35 18.83 10.26
C VAL A 434 -2.46 18.57 11.28
N SER A 435 -3.69 18.40 10.78
CA SER A 435 -4.87 18.04 11.58
C SER A 435 -5.63 16.91 10.89
N CYS A 436 -6.22 16.01 11.68
CA CYS A 436 -7.01 14.90 11.19
C CYS A 436 -8.19 14.66 12.14
N PRO A 437 -9.40 15.12 11.80
CA PRO A 437 -10.58 14.94 12.66
C PRO A 437 -10.92 13.48 12.97
N GLN A 438 -10.59 12.55 12.04
CA GLN A 438 -10.86 11.12 12.20
C GLN A 438 -10.00 10.46 13.29
N VAL A 439 -8.86 11.06 13.64
CA VAL A 439 -7.88 10.46 14.56
C VAL A 439 -7.96 11.06 15.97
N GLY A 440 -8.56 12.24 16.11
CA GLY A 440 -8.64 12.99 17.36
C GLY A 440 -7.30 13.47 17.88
N LYS A 441 -6.35 12.57 18.12
CA LYS A 441 -4.98 12.89 18.55
C LYS A 441 -3.97 12.17 17.66
N ILE A 442 -3.22 12.96 16.88
CA ILE A 442 -2.18 12.44 15.96
C ILE A 442 -1.03 11.85 16.78
N THR A 443 -0.55 10.67 16.35
CA THR A 443 0.70 10.05 16.78
C THR A 443 1.73 10.00 15.66
N ASP A 444 1.28 9.78 14.42
CA ASP A 444 2.16 9.68 13.26
C ASP A 444 1.58 10.39 12.03
N VAL A 445 2.48 10.84 11.16
CA VAL A 445 2.15 11.55 9.93
C VAL A 445 2.93 10.94 8.76
N ARG A 446 2.27 10.83 7.61
CA ARG A 446 2.89 10.47 6.33
C ARG A 446 2.60 11.56 5.31
N TYR A 447 3.53 11.77 4.37
CA TYR A 447 3.36 12.68 3.24
C TYR A 447 3.80 12.00 1.95
N LEU A 448 2.95 12.01 0.92
CA LEU A 448 3.16 11.38 -0.39
C LEU A 448 3.52 9.88 -0.32
N TYR A 449 3.11 9.20 0.71
CA TYR A 449 3.49 7.80 0.97
C TYR A 449 2.60 6.80 0.22
N HIS A 450 2.37 7.09 -1.07
CA HIS A 450 1.57 6.30 -2.01
C HIS A 450 2.26 6.17 -3.37
N ASN A 451 1.80 5.22 -4.18
CA ASN A 451 2.33 5.01 -5.52
C ASN A 451 2.17 6.24 -6.43
N PHE A 452 1.00 6.88 -6.37
CA PHE A 452 0.70 8.05 -7.18
C PHE A 452 -0.07 9.11 -6.37
N VAL A 453 0.66 10.09 -5.90
CA VAL A 453 0.14 11.36 -5.35
C VAL A 453 1.15 12.43 -5.73
N PRO A 454 0.82 13.35 -6.63
CA PRO A 454 1.71 14.47 -6.96
C PRO A 454 1.88 15.42 -5.79
N ALA A 455 3.10 15.94 -5.61
CA ALA A 455 3.38 16.92 -4.57
C ALA A 455 2.69 18.26 -4.87
N SER A 456 2.15 18.88 -3.82
CA SER A 456 1.53 20.21 -3.83
C SER A 456 2.16 21.19 -2.84
N LEU A 457 3.15 20.73 -2.08
CA LEU A 457 3.93 21.53 -1.13
C LEU A 457 5.36 21.66 -1.63
N HIS A 458 5.87 22.89 -1.74
CA HIS A 458 7.17 23.23 -2.33
C HIS A 458 7.94 24.19 -1.43
N SER A 459 9.26 24.26 -1.60
CA SER A 459 10.02 25.42 -1.15
C SER A 459 9.67 26.63 -2.03
N ASN A 460 10.01 27.84 -1.58
CA ASN A 460 9.79 29.06 -2.36
C ASN A 460 10.69 29.11 -3.62
N GLU A 461 11.69 28.25 -3.73
CA GLU A 461 12.49 28.00 -4.93
C GLU A 461 11.81 27.06 -5.94
N GLY A 462 10.65 26.50 -5.60
CA GLY A 462 9.86 25.62 -6.48
C GLY A 462 10.28 24.15 -6.45
N LEU A 463 11.01 23.71 -5.42
CA LEU A 463 11.35 22.29 -5.25
C LEU A 463 10.31 21.60 -4.35
N PRO A 464 9.80 20.41 -4.74
CA PRO A 464 8.78 19.72 -3.96
C PRO A 464 9.37 19.20 -2.65
N VAL A 465 8.59 19.27 -1.58
CA VAL A 465 8.91 18.59 -0.32
C VAL A 465 8.94 17.08 -0.57
N LEU A 466 10.02 16.45 -0.14
CA LEU A 466 10.20 15.00 -0.30
C LEU A 466 9.17 14.23 0.52
N GLN A 467 8.79 13.06 0.03
CA GLN A 467 7.94 12.16 0.81
C GLN A 467 8.60 11.79 2.14
N PHE A 468 7.81 11.58 3.16
CA PHE A 468 8.30 11.13 4.46
C PHE A 468 7.23 10.38 5.24
N ARG A 469 7.66 9.73 6.32
CA ARG A 469 6.84 9.17 7.38
C ARG A 469 7.50 9.37 8.73
N THR A 470 6.72 9.47 9.79
CA THR A 470 7.21 9.60 11.16
C THR A 470 7.13 8.29 11.94
N ASP A 471 6.35 7.35 11.46
CA ASP A 471 6.22 6.03 12.09
C ASP A 471 7.57 5.29 12.07
N SER A 472 8.11 5.04 13.26
CA SER A 472 9.45 4.47 13.47
C SER A 472 9.48 2.95 13.56
N LEU A 473 8.40 2.28 13.17
CA LEU A 473 8.28 0.84 13.33
C LEU A 473 9.12 0.10 12.28
N ASP A 474 9.85 -0.91 12.72
CA ASP A 474 10.42 -1.91 11.82
C ASP A 474 9.32 -2.42 10.88
N GLU A 475 9.68 -2.66 9.64
CA GLU A 475 8.73 -3.01 8.59
C GLU A 475 7.89 -4.25 8.96
N GLU A 476 8.46 -5.18 9.72
CA GLU A 476 7.74 -6.34 10.26
C GLU A 476 6.72 -5.94 11.33
N MET A 477 7.04 -4.99 12.21
CA MET A 477 6.09 -4.46 13.20
C MET A 477 5.06 -3.52 12.56
N ARG A 478 5.41 -2.85 11.47
CA ARG A 478 4.51 -1.97 10.73
C ARG A 478 3.49 -2.74 9.90
N ILE A 479 3.88 -3.84 9.27
CA ILE A 479 2.96 -4.79 8.62
C ILE A 479 1.96 -5.33 9.64
N SER A 480 2.34 -5.47 10.91
CA SER A 480 1.44 -5.89 11.98
C SER A 480 0.44 -4.81 12.42
N ARG A 481 0.69 -3.53 12.15
CA ARG A 481 -0.21 -2.41 12.50
C ARG A 481 -1.01 -1.84 11.33
N ASP A 482 -0.61 -2.07 10.09
CA ASP A 482 -1.40 -1.70 8.92
C ASP A 482 -2.57 -2.67 8.76
N ILE A 483 -3.78 -2.15 8.74
CA ILE A 483 -4.94 -2.94 8.34
C ILE A 483 -4.85 -3.26 6.84
N PRO A 484 -5.36 -4.42 6.41
CA PRO A 484 -5.36 -4.79 5.01
C PRO A 484 -5.98 -3.70 4.12
N GLU A 485 -5.45 -3.53 2.91
CA GLU A 485 -5.98 -2.54 1.96
C GLU A 485 -7.48 -2.72 1.73
N ARG A 486 -7.94 -3.98 1.71
CA ARG A 486 -9.36 -4.30 1.60
C ARG A 486 -10.20 -3.71 2.74
N ALA A 487 -9.69 -3.69 3.97
CA ALA A 487 -10.37 -3.07 5.10
C ALA A 487 -10.44 -1.54 4.96
N LYS A 488 -9.39 -0.91 4.43
CA LYS A 488 -9.38 0.54 4.13
C LYS A 488 -10.37 0.91 3.02
N GLU A 489 -10.44 0.11 1.97
CA GLU A 489 -11.46 0.27 0.91
C GLU A 489 -12.87 0.22 1.48
N ILE A 490 -13.15 -0.72 2.38
CA ILE A 490 -14.45 -0.88 3.04
C ILE A 490 -14.74 0.35 3.92
N LEU A 491 -13.82 0.73 4.79
CA LEU A 491 -13.95 1.92 5.63
C LEU A 491 -14.18 3.19 4.80
N GLY A 492 -13.53 3.31 3.64
CA GLY A 492 -13.72 4.43 2.72
C GLY A 492 -15.10 4.52 2.09
N ARG A 493 -15.83 3.41 2.04
CA ARG A 493 -17.22 3.36 1.53
C ARG A 493 -18.27 3.62 2.62
N ILE A 494 -17.94 3.32 3.88
CA ILE A 494 -18.87 3.49 5.01
C ILE A 494 -18.91 4.96 5.40
N SER A 495 -20.11 5.53 5.40
CA SER A 495 -20.35 6.91 5.83
C SER A 495 -21.65 7.01 6.61
N ALA A 496 -21.61 7.69 7.75
CA ALA A 496 -22.82 7.96 8.52
C ALA A 496 -23.77 8.88 7.74
N PRO A 497 -25.09 8.66 7.79
CA PRO A 497 -26.06 9.55 7.18
C PRO A 497 -26.05 10.94 7.84
N SER A 498 -26.36 11.96 7.06
CA SER A 498 -26.55 13.32 7.52
C SER A 498 -28.02 13.72 7.41
N PHE A 499 -28.48 14.53 8.35
CA PHE A 499 -29.90 14.95 8.44
C PHE A 499 -30.06 16.44 8.33
N ARG A 500 -31.22 16.88 7.90
CA ARG A 500 -31.61 18.30 7.96
C ARG A 500 -31.63 18.76 9.44
N LYS A 501 -31.27 20.01 9.68
CA LYS A 501 -31.30 20.62 11.02
C LYS A 501 -32.72 21.14 11.33
N VAL A 502 -33.64 20.20 11.40
CA VAL A 502 -35.04 20.45 11.78
C VAL A 502 -35.41 19.44 12.84
N ASP A 503 -35.93 19.92 13.96
CA ASP A 503 -36.28 19.11 15.12
C ASP A 503 -37.80 18.95 15.26
N TYR A 504 -38.22 17.72 15.50
CA TYR A 504 -39.58 17.32 15.76
C TYR A 504 -39.67 16.77 17.18
N ASN A 505 -40.15 17.58 18.15
CA ASN A 505 -40.23 17.15 19.53
C ASN A 505 -41.47 16.27 19.73
N ILE A 506 -41.29 15.06 20.27
CA ILE A 506 -42.43 14.14 20.50
C ILE A 506 -43.50 14.69 21.42
N MET A 507 -43.16 15.66 22.26
CA MET A 507 -44.12 16.33 23.14
C MET A 507 -45.17 17.14 22.36
N ASP A 508 -44.77 17.69 21.20
CA ASP A 508 -45.67 18.44 20.30
C ASP A 508 -46.69 17.52 19.62
N PHE A 509 -46.43 16.20 19.63
CA PHE A 509 -47.31 15.18 19.11
C PHE A 509 -48.08 14.43 20.19
N GLY A 510 -48.05 14.92 21.43
CA GLY A 510 -48.85 14.40 22.55
C GLY A 510 -48.16 13.30 23.36
N ALA A 511 -46.82 13.10 23.24
CA ALA A 511 -46.10 12.20 24.12
C ALA A 511 -46.18 12.70 25.59
N VAL A 512 -46.22 11.76 26.50
CA VAL A 512 -46.24 12.06 27.93
C VAL A 512 -45.06 11.39 28.59
N ALA A 513 -44.25 12.17 29.31
CA ALA A 513 -43.07 11.68 30.02
C ALA A 513 -43.43 10.89 31.31
N ASP A 514 -44.31 9.90 31.16
CA ASP A 514 -44.83 9.03 32.22
C ASP A 514 -44.79 7.58 31.73
N SER A 515 -44.09 6.74 32.43
CA SER A 515 -43.92 5.31 32.08
C SER A 515 -45.19 4.46 32.15
N THR A 516 -46.36 5.04 32.45
CA THR A 516 -47.66 4.37 32.51
C THR A 516 -48.58 4.73 31.34
N ILE A 517 -48.35 5.88 30.68
CA ILE A 517 -49.16 6.37 29.57
C ILE A 517 -48.49 6.01 28.26
N ASP A 518 -49.22 5.39 27.34
CA ASP A 518 -48.69 4.98 26.02
C ASP A 518 -48.41 6.19 25.15
N SER A 519 -47.14 6.38 24.81
CA SER A 519 -46.65 7.41 23.91
C SER A 519 -46.32 6.88 22.51
N ARG A 520 -46.65 5.64 22.17
CA ARG A 520 -46.31 5.01 20.90
C ARG A 520 -46.80 5.78 19.67
N GLU A 521 -48.09 6.23 19.74
CA GLU A 521 -48.70 6.95 18.65
C GLU A 521 -48.01 8.31 18.44
N ALA A 522 -47.72 9.05 19.50
CA ALA A 522 -47.01 10.31 19.43
C ALA A 522 -45.59 10.14 18.82
N LEU A 523 -44.85 9.12 19.24
CA LEU A 523 -43.56 8.82 18.71
C LEU A 523 -43.62 8.48 17.20
N ASN A 524 -44.54 7.63 16.78
CA ASN A 524 -44.67 7.26 15.36
C ASN A 524 -45.22 8.43 14.50
N ASN A 525 -46.08 9.28 15.04
CA ASN A 525 -46.58 10.48 14.36
C ASN A 525 -45.44 11.50 14.14
N ALA A 526 -44.58 11.73 15.14
CA ALA A 526 -43.40 12.58 15.00
C ALA A 526 -42.44 12.04 13.93
N ILE A 527 -42.20 10.72 13.93
CA ILE A 527 -41.37 10.05 12.91
C ILE A 527 -42.00 10.25 11.53
N SER A 528 -43.33 10.09 11.41
CA SER A 528 -44.03 10.22 10.13
C SER A 528 -43.98 11.66 9.61
N ALA A 529 -44.30 12.64 10.42
CA ALA A 529 -44.24 14.06 10.07
C ALA A 529 -42.82 14.46 9.63
N CYS A 530 -41.80 14.08 10.42
CA CYS A 530 -40.40 14.35 10.08
C CYS A 530 -40.04 13.80 8.69
N SER A 531 -40.40 12.54 8.40
CA SER A 531 -40.10 11.94 7.10
C SER A 531 -40.84 12.58 5.93
N GLU A 532 -42.14 12.88 6.13
CA GLU A 532 -43.03 13.48 5.10
C GLU A 532 -42.63 14.91 4.74
N GLU A 533 -42.07 15.64 5.69
CA GLU A 533 -41.54 16.99 5.48
C GLU A 533 -40.11 17.06 5.00
N GLY A 534 -39.55 15.91 4.58
CA GLY A 534 -38.21 15.81 3.96
C GLY A 534 -37.08 15.49 4.93
N GLY A 535 -37.40 14.98 6.10
CA GLY A 535 -36.45 14.47 7.08
C GLY A 535 -35.96 15.48 8.11
N GLY A 536 -35.25 14.99 9.12
CA GLY A 536 -34.77 15.79 10.24
C GLY A 536 -34.50 14.93 11.46
N GLN A 537 -34.63 15.51 12.63
CA GLN A 537 -34.40 14.86 13.90
C GLN A 537 -35.68 14.80 14.74
N VAL A 538 -36.06 13.59 15.14
CA VAL A 538 -37.16 13.41 16.11
C VAL A 538 -36.56 13.37 17.50
N ILE A 539 -36.86 14.38 18.31
CA ILE A 539 -36.31 14.53 19.66
C ILE A 539 -37.18 13.81 20.67
N VAL A 540 -36.57 12.87 21.42
CA VAL A 540 -37.13 12.30 22.64
C VAL A 540 -36.47 13.03 23.82
N PRO A 541 -37.12 13.98 24.48
CA PRO A 541 -36.56 14.73 25.61
C PRO A 541 -36.28 13.83 26.82
N THR A 542 -35.52 14.33 27.78
CA THR A 542 -35.34 13.70 29.10
C THR A 542 -36.68 13.32 29.71
N GLY A 543 -36.85 12.05 30.12
CA GLY A 543 -38.10 11.54 30.69
C GLY A 543 -38.26 10.03 30.47
N LYS A 544 -39.34 9.45 30.96
CA LYS A 544 -39.66 8.03 30.87
C LYS A 544 -40.91 7.86 30.03
N TYR A 545 -40.81 7.22 28.91
CA TYR A 545 -41.90 7.05 27.94
C TYR A 545 -42.27 5.59 27.80
N LEU A 546 -43.56 5.25 27.93
CA LEU A 546 -44.06 3.93 27.62
C LEU A 546 -44.39 3.82 26.12
N CYS A 547 -43.99 2.76 25.49
CA CYS A 547 -44.29 2.43 24.09
C CYS A 547 -44.95 1.05 24.00
N LYS A 548 -46.29 1.03 23.81
CA LYS A 548 -47.05 -0.20 23.70
C LYS A 548 -47.06 -0.72 22.27
N GLY A 549 -45.90 -1.18 21.78
CA GLY A 549 -45.74 -1.76 20.46
C GLY A 549 -44.53 -1.20 19.70
N PRO A 550 -44.47 -1.42 18.41
CA PRO A 550 -43.26 -1.09 17.63
C PRO A 550 -43.15 0.42 17.34
N LEU A 551 -41.90 0.90 17.34
CA LEU A 551 -41.50 2.11 16.67
C LEU A 551 -41.11 1.81 15.23
N THR A 552 -41.69 2.55 14.28
CA THR A 552 -41.39 2.36 12.86
C THR A 552 -40.65 3.54 12.30
N LEU A 553 -39.31 3.37 12.11
CA LEU A 553 -38.51 4.41 11.48
C LEU A 553 -38.85 4.54 10.00
N LYS A 554 -38.69 5.75 9.47
CA LYS A 554 -38.90 6.10 8.06
C LYS A 554 -37.64 6.76 7.49
N SER A 555 -37.55 6.84 6.17
CA SER A 555 -36.39 7.44 5.50
C SER A 555 -36.14 8.88 5.93
N ASN A 556 -34.86 9.26 5.99
CA ASN A 556 -34.36 10.57 6.34
C ASN A 556 -34.65 11.01 7.78
N VAL A 557 -34.90 10.08 8.71
CA VAL A 557 -35.23 10.37 10.12
C VAL A 557 -34.11 9.91 11.04
N ASN A 558 -33.66 10.82 11.89
CA ASN A 558 -32.85 10.52 13.07
C ASN A 558 -33.74 10.55 14.33
N LEU A 559 -33.98 9.41 14.94
CA LEU A 559 -34.60 9.32 16.28
C LEU A 559 -33.54 9.62 17.34
N HIS A 560 -33.57 10.82 17.91
CA HIS A 560 -32.59 11.28 18.88
C HIS A 560 -33.11 11.18 20.31
N LEU A 561 -32.50 10.33 21.12
CA LEU A 561 -32.81 10.18 22.54
C LEU A 561 -31.87 11.06 23.35
N SER A 562 -32.43 12.14 23.93
CA SER A 562 -31.67 13.03 24.82
C SER A 562 -31.14 12.30 26.04
N GLU A 563 -30.09 12.81 26.66
CA GLU A 563 -29.57 12.28 27.90
C GLU A 563 -30.66 12.20 28.97
N GLY A 564 -30.82 11.02 29.62
CA GLY A 564 -31.88 10.78 30.60
C GLY A 564 -33.26 10.43 29.99
N ALA A 565 -33.43 10.41 28.68
CA ALA A 565 -34.59 9.82 28.03
C ALA A 565 -34.58 8.31 28.11
N THR A 566 -35.71 7.69 28.47
CA THR A 566 -35.86 6.24 28.44
C THR A 566 -37.17 5.85 27.79
N ILE A 567 -37.10 5.03 26.75
CA ILE A 567 -38.29 4.39 26.14
C ILE A 567 -38.43 2.98 26.70
N TYR A 568 -39.50 2.74 27.42
CA TYR A 568 -39.91 1.42 27.95
C TYR A 568 -40.86 0.74 26.99
N PHE A 569 -40.51 -0.41 26.49
CA PHE A 569 -41.38 -1.18 25.60
C PHE A 569 -42.38 -2.04 26.36
N SER A 570 -43.48 -2.39 25.72
CA SER A 570 -44.49 -3.31 26.27
C SER A 570 -43.95 -4.72 26.43
N GLU A 571 -44.32 -5.33 27.56
CA GLU A 571 -44.03 -6.74 27.82
C GLU A 571 -45.04 -7.71 27.18
N ASN A 572 -46.15 -7.15 26.62
CA ASN A 572 -47.21 -7.99 26.03
C ASN A 572 -46.93 -8.22 24.55
N PRO A 573 -46.67 -9.48 24.12
CA PRO A 573 -46.38 -9.80 22.74
C PRO A 573 -47.45 -9.39 21.73
N LYS A 574 -48.71 -9.33 22.13
CA LYS A 574 -49.82 -8.94 21.25
C LYS A 574 -49.74 -7.49 20.78
N ASP A 575 -49.04 -6.65 21.53
CA ASP A 575 -48.86 -5.24 21.17
C ASP A 575 -47.94 -5.07 19.94
N TYR A 576 -47.24 -6.14 19.52
CA TYR A 576 -46.34 -6.17 18.35
C TYR A 576 -46.99 -6.82 17.13
N LEU A 577 -48.29 -6.93 17.11
CA LEU A 577 -49.10 -7.34 15.96
C LEU A 577 -49.61 -6.07 15.20
N PRO A 578 -49.93 -6.20 13.90
CA PRO A 578 -49.95 -7.40 13.07
C PRO A 578 -48.54 -7.93 12.76
N ALA A 579 -48.49 -9.23 12.42
CA ALA A 579 -47.24 -9.88 12.01
C ALA A 579 -46.61 -9.17 10.81
N VAL A 580 -45.30 -9.02 10.83
CA VAL A 580 -44.50 -8.37 9.79
C VAL A 580 -43.43 -9.32 9.24
N LEU A 581 -42.98 -9.04 8.03
CA LEU A 581 -41.82 -9.76 7.46
C LEU A 581 -40.57 -9.43 8.29
N THR A 582 -39.86 -10.48 8.69
CA THR A 582 -38.62 -10.43 9.45
C THR A 582 -37.76 -11.64 9.11
N VAL A 583 -36.50 -11.67 9.54
CA VAL A 583 -35.67 -12.87 9.53
C VAL A 583 -35.51 -13.37 10.96
N TRP A 584 -35.77 -14.65 11.16
CA TRP A 584 -35.64 -15.29 12.46
C TRP A 584 -34.69 -16.49 12.35
N GLU A 585 -33.57 -16.46 13.06
CA GLU A 585 -32.49 -17.44 12.97
C GLU A 585 -32.16 -17.86 11.52
N GLY A 586 -31.94 -16.87 10.65
CA GLY A 586 -31.52 -17.08 9.27
C GLY A 586 -32.63 -17.45 8.29
N THR A 587 -33.92 -17.41 8.69
CA THR A 587 -35.05 -17.78 7.83
C THR A 587 -36.10 -16.66 7.78
N GLU A 588 -36.47 -16.23 6.57
CA GLU A 588 -37.54 -15.24 6.39
C GLU A 588 -38.91 -15.78 6.80
N MET A 589 -39.69 -14.98 7.55
CA MET A 589 -41.03 -15.34 8.04
C MET A 589 -41.85 -14.09 8.38
N PHE A 590 -43.15 -14.26 8.61
CA PHE A 590 -44.01 -13.29 9.27
C PHE A 590 -44.15 -13.60 10.74
N ASN A 591 -43.71 -12.66 11.60
CA ASN A 591 -43.69 -12.79 13.06
C ASN A 591 -44.08 -11.48 13.74
N TYR A 592 -44.10 -11.43 15.06
CA TYR A 592 -44.18 -10.18 15.82
C TYR A 592 -43.18 -9.14 15.26
N SER A 593 -43.63 -7.87 15.22
CA SER A 593 -42.77 -6.79 14.82
C SER A 593 -41.56 -6.67 15.76
N PRO A 594 -40.35 -6.42 15.25
CA PRO A 594 -39.27 -5.89 16.08
C PRO A 594 -39.68 -4.63 16.85
N PHE A 595 -39.06 -4.40 18.01
CA PHE A 595 -39.42 -3.28 18.87
C PHE A 595 -39.17 -1.92 18.19
N VAL A 596 -38.02 -1.81 17.52
CA VAL A 596 -37.73 -0.72 16.59
C VAL A 596 -37.46 -1.34 15.22
N ARG A 597 -38.28 -1.00 14.25
CA ARG A 597 -38.14 -1.51 12.88
C ARG A 597 -37.93 -0.38 11.87
N ALA A 598 -37.22 -0.70 10.80
CA ALA A 598 -37.24 0.06 9.56
C ALA A 598 -37.32 -0.92 8.39
N TYR A 599 -38.08 -0.60 7.35
CA TYR A 599 -38.27 -1.50 6.22
C TYR A 599 -38.05 -0.75 4.91
N HIS A 600 -36.98 -1.15 4.18
CA HIS A 600 -36.55 -0.49 2.93
C HIS A 600 -36.39 1.02 3.04
N CYS A 601 -35.78 1.50 4.14
CA CYS A 601 -35.55 2.92 4.39
C CYS A 601 -34.13 3.32 3.99
N GLU A 602 -33.96 4.60 3.67
CA GLU A 602 -32.66 5.21 3.44
C GLU A 602 -32.41 6.34 4.44
N ASN A 603 -31.15 6.53 4.83
CA ASN A 603 -30.73 7.59 5.76
C ASN A 603 -31.54 7.56 7.05
N ILE A 604 -31.35 6.54 7.86
CA ILE A 604 -32.01 6.41 9.16
C ILE A 604 -30.98 6.38 10.28
N ALA A 605 -31.37 6.96 11.43
CA ALA A 605 -30.53 6.89 12.59
C ALA A 605 -31.32 6.74 13.89
N ILE A 606 -30.65 6.15 14.90
CA ILE A 606 -31.02 6.19 16.30
C ILE A 606 -29.80 6.74 17.03
N THR A 607 -29.90 7.93 17.60
CA THR A 607 -28.74 8.60 18.21
C THR A 607 -29.04 9.14 19.61
N GLY A 608 -27.99 9.62 20.27
CA GLY A 608 -28.08 10.29 21.55
C GLY A 608 -27.51 9.49 22.72
N LYS A 609 -27.87 9.88 23.95
CA LYS A 609 -27.40 9.24 25.18
C LYS A 609 -28.53 8.64 26.03
N GLY A 610 -29.69 8.47 25.42
CA GLY A 610 -30.85 7.88 26.09
C GLY A 610 -30.84 6.36 26.04
N THR A 611 -31.90 5.78 26.55
CA THR A 611 -32.04 4.32 26.77
C THR A 611 -33.25 3.76 26.04
N LEU A 612 -33.08 2.62 25.38
CA LEU A 612 -34.15 1.75 24.93
C LEU A 612 -34.20 0.54 25.87
N ASN A 613 -35.31 0.33 26.59
CA ASN A 613 -35.48 -0.77 27.53
C ASN A 613 -36.60 -1.70 27.06
N GLY A 614 -36.24 -2.89 26.64
CA GLY A 614 -37.16 -3.90 26.09
C GLY A 614 -38.08 -4.53 27.15
N ARG A 615 -37.70 -4.53 28.43
CA ARG A 615 -38.44 -5.18 29.52
C ARG A 615 -38.82 -6.64 29.23
N ALA A 616 -37.92 -7.36 28.54
CA ALA A 616 -38.23 -8.64 27.92
C ALA A 616 -37.96 -9.87 28.81
N SER A 617 -37.46 -9.65 30.01
CA SER A 617 -37.21 -10.74 30.98
C SER A 617 -38.48 -11.44 31.49
N GLY A 618 -39.67 -10.88 31.21
CA GLY A 618 -40.98 -11.41 31.57
C GLY A 618 -41.60 -12.39 30.58
N ALA A 619 -42.58 -11.91 29.78
CA ALA A 619 -43.35 -12.77 28.87
C ALA A 619 -42.52 -13.35 27.72
N PHE A 620 -41.64 -12.55 27.12
CA PHE A 620 -40.81 -12.99 26.01
C PHE A 620 -39.80 -14.05 26.42
N ALA A 621 -39.18 -13.95 27.57
CA ALA A 621 -38.27 -14.96 28.11
C ALA A 621 -38.96 -16.34 28.30
N LYS A 622 -40.25 -16.33 28.64
CA LYS A 622 -41.07 -17.54 28.83
C LYS A 622 -41.38 -18.25 27.51
N MET A 623 -41.27 -17.59 26.35
CA MET A 623 -41.48 -18.23 25.03
C MET A 623 -40.42 -19.28 24.74
N ARG A 624 -39.19 -19.06 25.18
CA ARG A 624 -38.04 -19.90 24.79
C ARG A 624 -38.19 -21.40 25.06
N PRO A 625 -38.58 -21.86 26.21
CA PRO A 625 -38.75 -23.29 26.48
C PRO A 625 -39.79 -23.98 25.60
N GLN A 626 -40.73 -23.22 25.05
CA GLN A 626 -41.90 -23.74 24.35
C GLN A 626 -41.77 -23.69 22.83
N ARG A 627 -40.79 -22.94 22.31
CA ARG A 627 -40.69 -22.58 20.88
C ARG A 627 -40.10 -23.65 19.97
N SER A 628 -39.47 -24.72 20.50
CA SER A 628 -38.67 -25.68 19.71
C SER A 628 -39.46 -26.27 18.54
N ALA A 629 -40.68 -26.73 18.75
CA ALA A 629 -41.53 -27.30 17.69
C ALA A 629 -41.84 -26.27 16.56
N MET A 630 -42.08 -25.02 16.92
CA MET A 630 -42.35 -23.95 15.97
C MET A 630 -41.08 -23.54 15.21
N GLN A 631 -39.98 -23.47 15.89
CA GLN A 631 -38.64 -23.25 15.30
C GLN A 631 -38.31 -24.38 14.30
N ASP A 632 -38.52 -25.62 14.65
CA ASP A 632 -38.25 -26.74 13.74
C ASP A 632 -39.20 -26.74 12.54
N ARG A 633 -40.45 -26.32 12.72
CA ARG A 633 -41.41 -26.15 11.62
C ARG A 633 -40.92 -25.04 10.66
N LEU A 634 -40.49 -23.89 11.17
CA LEU A 634 -39.92 -22.79 10.34
C LEU A 634 -38.72 -23.27 9.54
N ARG A 635 -37.80 -24.01 10.19
CA ARG A 635 -36.60 -24.56 9.55
C ARG A 635 -36.94 -25.56 8.45
N GLN A 636 -37.97 -26.44 8.68
CA GLN A 636 -38.46 -27.35 7.66
C GLN A 636 -39.09 -26.62 6.47
N MET A 637 -39.88 -25.59 6.73
CA MET A 637 -40.45 -24.73 5.65
C MET A 637 -39.37 -24.04 4.84
N GLY A 638 -38.34 -23.48 5.46
CA GLY A 638 -37.19 -22.88 4.78
C GLY A 638 -36.45 -23.91 3.91
N SER A 639 -36.11 -25.06 4.48
CA SER A 639 -35.42 -26.15 3.76
C SER A 639 -36.24 -26.73 2.60
N ALA A 640 -37.59 -26.80 2.75
CA ALA A 640 -38.49 -27.24 1.70
C ALA A 640 -38.77 -26.20 0.62
N GLY A 641 -38.29 -24.96 0.79
CA GLY A 641 -38.52 -23.85 -0.14
C GLY A 641 -39.95 -23.32 -0.14
N SER A 642 -40.73 -23.54 0.98
CA SER A 642 -42.06 -22.99 1.11
C SER A 642 -42.06 -21.47 0.90
N PRO A 643 -43.04 -20.91 0.20
CA PRO A 643 -43.12 -19.45 0.00
C PRO A 643 -43.13 -18.68 1.34
N VAL A 644 -42.48 -17.53 1.41
CA VAL A 644 -42.33 -16.74 2.65
C VAL A 644 -43.70 -16.33 3.22
N TYR A 645 -44.70 -16.03 2.37
CA TYR A 645 -46.04 -15.66 2.81
C TYR A 645 -46.79 -16.81 3.55
N GLU A 646 -46.41 -18.08 3.30
CA GLU A 646 -46.94 -19.22 4.02
C GLU A 646 -46.29 -19.43 5.42
N ARG A 647 -45.14 -18.81 5.64
CA ARG A 647 -44.41 -18.84 6.92
C ARG A 647 -44.95 -17.77 7.87
N ASN A 648 -46.25 -17.62 7.96
CA ASN A 648 -46.93 -16.67 8.84
C ASN A 648 -47.38 -17.36 10.11
N PHE A 649 -46.75 -17.00 11.22
CA PHE A 649 -47.05 -17.53 12.54
C PHE A 649 -48.00 -16.64 13.35
N GLY A 650 -48.08 -15.33 12.96
CA GLY A 650 -49.05 -14.37 13.48
C GLY A 650 -49.15 -14.33 14.98
N ASP A 651 -50.40 -14.27 15.47
CA ASP A 651 -50.75 -14.21 16.90
C ASP A 651 -50.49 -15.53 17.67
N LYS A 652 -50.20 -16.60 16.95
CA LYS A 652 -49.83 -17.90 17.51
C LYS A 652 -48.35 -18.07 17.72
N SER A 653 -47.55 -17.08 17.31
CA SER A 653 -46.11 -17.14 17.46
C SER A 653 -45.71 -17.20 18.94
N ILE A 654 -44.77 -18.08 19.24
CA ILE A 654 -44.03 -18.13 20.51
C ILE A 654 -42.53 -17.92 20.28
N MET A 655 -42.20 -17.24 19.18
CA MET A 655 -40.86 -16.85 18.80
C MET A 655 -40.70 -15.33 19.05
N PRO A 656 -39.85 -14.90 20.01
CA PRO A 656 -39.70 -13.49 20.34
C PRO A 656 -39.09 -12.72 19.17
N PRO A 657 -39.47 -11.48 18.95
CA PRO A 657 -38.91 -10.62 17.89
C PRO A 657 -37.57 -10.05 18.30
N ASN A 658 -36.80 -9.51 17.31
CA ASN A 658 -35.60 -8.74 17.57
C ASN A 658 -35.88 -7.37 18.22
N MET A 659 -34.88 -6.76 18.84
CA MET A 659 -35.06 -5.43 19.46
C MET A 659 -35.03 -4.33 18.42
N ILE A 660 -33.92 -4.21 17.64
CA ILE A 660 -33.75 -3.23 16.58
C ILE A 660 -33.46 -3.99 15.28
N GLU A 661 -34.34 -3.86 14.30
CA GLU A 661 -34.19 -4.54 13.00
C GLU A 661 -34.43 -3.58 11.84
N PRO A 662 -33.39 -2.96 11.29
CA PRO A 662 -33.44 -2.39 9.95
C PRO A 662 -33.39 -3.51 8.92
N PHE A 663 -34.40 -3.62 8.07
CA PHE A 663 -34.58 -4.61 7.04
C PHE A 663 -34.50 -3.99 5.64
N GLY A 664 -33.50 -4.36 4.83
CA GLY A 664 -33.34 -3.85 3.48
C GLY A 664 -33.00 -2.35 3.42
N CYS A 665 -32.40 -1.80 4.47
CA CYS A 665 -32.12 -0.39 4.59
C CYS A 665 -30.72 0.00 4.09
N ARG A 666 -30.56 1.27 3.73
CA ARG A 666 -29.28 1.85 3.34
C ARG A 666 -28.95 3.07 4.19
N ASN A 667 -27.67 3.25 4.51
CA ASN A 667 -27.16 4.36 5.33
C ASN A 667 -27.84 4.36 6.71
N VAL A 668 -27.49 3.39 7.54
CA VAL A 668 -28.05 3.19 8.89
C VAL A 668 -27.02 3.60 9.93
N LEU A 669 -27.43 4.43 10.90
CA LEU A 669 -26.60 4.82 12.04
C LEU A 669 -27.29 4.49 13.36
N ILE A 670 -26.61 3.78 14.26
CA ILE A 670 -27.03 3.59 15.65
C ILE A 670 -25.87 4.06 16.53
N GLU A 671 -26.08 5.18 17.26
CA GLU A 671 -24.97 5.85 17.93
C GLU A 671 -25.30 6.31 19.34
N GLY A 672 -24.40 5.99 20.29
CA GLY A 672 -24.33 6.56 21.63
C GLY A 672 -25.37 6.08 22.62
N ILE A 673 -26.39 5.34 22.20
CA ILE A 673 -27.51 4.91 23.04
C ILE A 673 -27.17 3.72 23.93
N THR A 674 -27.94 3.52 24.99
CA THR A 674 -27.95 2.33 25.83
C THR A 674 -29.15 1.43 25.52
N ILE A 675 -28.93 0.12 25.38
CA ILE A 675 -29.99 -0.86 25.11
C ILE A 675 -30.03 -1.90 26.23
N LEU A 676 -31.21 -2.06 26.84
CA LEU A 676 -31.43 -2.94 27.97
C LEU A 676 -32.52 -3.99 27.68
N ASP A 677 -32.32 -5.19 28.19
CA ASP A 677 -33.33 -6.25 28.33
C ASP A 677 -34.10 -6.56 27.03
N SER A 678 -33.39 -6.97 26.00
CA SER A 678 -33.92 -7.32 24.67
C SER A 678 -34.74 -8.61 24.69
N PRO A 679 -35.80 -8.74 23.86
CA PRO A 679 -36.56 -10.01 23.73
C PRO A 679 -35.78 -11.12 23.02
N PHE A 680 -34.90 -10.79 22.06
CA PHE A 680 -34.10 -11.72 21.27
C PHE A 680 -32.80 -11.03 20.84
N TRP A 681 -32.33 -11.19 19.61
CA TRP A 681 -31.13 -10.47 19.09
C TRP A 681 -31.30 -8.94 19.24
N VAL A 682 -30.26 -8.24 19.67
CA VAL A 682 -30.41 -6.84 20.08
C VAL A 682 -30.39 -5.90 18.88
N ILE A 683 -29.31 -5.91 18.09
CA ILE A 683 -29.20 -5.13 16.86
C ILE A 683 -29.04 -6.09 15.68
N HIS A 684 -30.05 -6.18 14.82
CA HIS A 684 -30.09 -7.11 13.72
C HIS A 684 -30.27 -6.41 12.38
N PRO A 685 -29.21 -5.77 11.81
CA PRO A 685 -29.31 -5.21 10.46
C PRO A 685 -29.33 -6.37 9.46
N THR A 686 -30.44 -6.50 8.74
CA THR A 686 -30.63 -7.56 7.76
C THR A 686 -30.92 -7.01 6.37
N PHE A 687 -30.25 -7.55 5.35
CA PHE A 687 -30.24 -7.05 3.97
C PHE A 687 -29.81 -5.58 3.82
N CYS A 688 -29.03 -5.03 4.74
CA CYS A 688 -28.63 -3.62 4.79
C CYS A 688 -27.31 -3.37 4.06
N ASP A 689 -27.14 -2.14 3.57
CA ASP A 689 -25.89 -1.63 3.01
C ASP A 689 -25.51 -0.33 3.74
N ASN A 690 -24.23 -0.16 4.09
CA ASN A 690 -23.68 0.98 4.81
C ASN A 690 -24.33 1.18 6.17
N VAL A 691 -23.90 0.40 7.16
CA VAL A 691 -24.39 0.41 8.53
C VAL A 691 -23.27 0.83 9.48
N THR A 692 -23.55 1.77 10.36
CA THR A 692 -22.64 2.16 11.45
C THR A 692 -23.31 1.96 12.80
N VAL A 693 -22.67 1.17 13.66
CA VAL A 693 -23.03 1.02 15.08
C VAL A 693 -21.84 1.54 15.89
N ARG A 694 -22.02 2.66 16.56
CA ARG A 694 -20.93 3.39 17.22
C ARG A 694 -21.28 3.80 18.63
N GLY A 695 -20.36 3.58 19.58
CA GLY A 695 -20.51 4.07 20.96
C GLY A 695 -21.72 3.53 21.71
N VAL A 696 -22.29 2.42 21.27
CA VAL A 696 -23.49 1.80 21.86
C VAL A 696 -23.10 0.95 23.06
N THR A 697 -23.91 1.04 24.11
CA THR A 697 -23.81 0.17 25.28
C THR A 697 -25.01 -0.79 25.31
N ILE A 698 -24.74 -2.10 25.33
CA ILE A 698 -25.75 -3.15 25.46
C ILE A 698 -25.58 -3.85 26.79
N GLU A 699 -26.65 -3.92 27.59
CA GLU A 699 -26.75 -4.74 28.79
C GLU A 699 -28.04 -5.59 28.72
N SER A 700 -27.91 -6.79 28.20
CA SER A 700 -29.04 -7.66 27.91
C SER A 700 -28.64 -9.13 28.10
N TYR A 701 -29.12 -9.73 29.15
CA TYR A 701 -28.60 -11.03 29.66
C TYR A 701 -29.51 -12.23 29.43
N ASN A 702 -30.62 -12.05 28.73
CA ASN A 702 -31.44 -13.19 28.35
C ASN A 702 -30.73 -14.07 27.32
N LYS A 703 -31.11 -15.33 27.25
CA LYS A 703 -30.58 -16.23 26.21
C LYS A 703 -31.00 -15.76 24.81
N ASN A 704 -30.09 -15.87 23.82
CA ASN A 704 -30.23 -15.32 22.49
C ASN A 704 -30.30 -13.78 22.46
N ASN A 705 -29.72 -13.13 23.47
CA ASN A 705 -29.45 -11.72 23.42
C ASN A 705 -28.04 -11.53 22.87
N ASP A 706 -27.87 -11.87 21.59
CA ASP A 706 -26.70 -11.52 20.80
C ASP A 706 -26.65 -10.00 20.62
N GLY A 707 -25.48 -9.37 20.75
CA GLY A 707 -25.40 -7.89 20.79
C GLY A 707 -25.63 -7.26 19.43
N CYS A 708 -24.92 -7.72 18.41
CA CYS A 708 -25.09 -7.24 17.03
C CYS A 708 -24.93 -8.38 16.03
N ASP A 709 -25.93 -8.58 15.19
CA ASP A 709 -26.05 -9.68 14.23
C ASP A 709 -26.22 -9.18 12.80
N PRO A 710 -25.17 -8.70 12.13
CA PRO A 710 -25.28 -8.35 10.72
C PRO A 710 -25.60 -9.60 9.90
N GLU A 711 -26.75 -9.59 9.19
CA GLU A 711 -27.18 -10.71 8.36
C GLU A 711 -27.48 -10.26 6.95
N TYR A 712 -26.95 -10.94 5.93
CA TYR A 712 -27.07 -10.52 4.53
C TYR A 712 -26.69 -9.05 4.27
N SER A 713 -25.88 -8.45 5.16
CA SER A 713 -25.55 -7.02 5.14
C SER A 713 -24.12 -6.77 4.66
N ARG A 714 -23.89 -5.60 4.10
CA ARG A 714 -22.60 -5.21 3.53
C ARG A 714 -22.14 -3.86 4.01
N ASP A 715 -20.81 -3.69 4.12
CA ASP A 715 -20.17 -2.46 4.56
C ASP A 715 -20.72 -2.01 5.93
N VAL A 716 -20.43 -2.80 6.96
CA VAL A 716 -20.90 -2.60 8.34
C VAL A 716 -19.72 -2.23 9.23
N LEU A 717 -19.81 -1.10 9.93
CA LEU A 717 -18.84 -0.66 10.92
C LEU A 717 -19.45 -0.76 12.33
N ILE A 718 -18.77 -1.51 13.21
CA ILE A 718 -19.11 -1.61 14.63
C ILE A 718 -17.90 -1.11 15.42
N GLU A 719 -18.03 0.03 16.08
CA GLU A 719 -16.90 0.66 16.75
C GLU A 719 -17.26 1.34 18.07
N ASP A 720 -16.28 1.42 18.97
CA ASP A 720 -16.42 2.11 20.27
C ASP A 720 -17.57 1.56 21.15
N CYS A 721 -17.99 0.31 20.92
CA CYS A 721 -19.15 -0.29 21.57
C CYS A 721 -18.78 -1.14 22.81
N THR A 722 -19.71 -1.20 23.75
CA THR A 722 -19.61 -2.12 24.91
C THR A 722 -20.79 -3.10 24.89
N PHE A 723 -20.47 -4.38 24.77
CA PHE A 723 -21.45 -5.45 24.72
C PHE A 723 -21.39 -6.30 26.00
N ARG A 724 -22.48 -6.30 26.77
CA ARG A 724 -22.71 -7.17 27.94
C ARG A 724 -23.92 -8.04 27.63
N CYS A 725 -23.66 -9.22 27.08
CA CYS A 725 -24.67 -10.03 26.40
C CYS A 725 -24.92 -11.38 27.08
N GLY A 726 -26.16 -11.87 26.96
CA GLY A 726 -26.57 -13.20 27.41
C GLY A 726 -26.22 -14.32 26.42
N ASP A 727 -25.88 -13.94 25.18
CA ASP A 727 -25.40 -14.81 24.11
C ASP A 727 -24.17 -14.16 23.42
N ASP A 728 -23.91 -14.33 22.13
CA ASP A 728 -22.73 -13.81 21.41
C ASP A 728 -22.65 -12.27 21.48
N ALA A 729 -21.48 -11.68 21.68
CA ALA A 729 -21.36 -10.21 21.65
C ALA A 729 -21.56 -9.68 20.22
N ILE A 730 -20.94 -10.29 19.23
CA ILE A 730 -21.19 -10.05 17.81
C ILE A 730 -21.33 -11.39 17.12
N ALA A 731 -22.41 -11.61 16.38
CA ALA A 731 -22.65 -12.84 15.63
C ALA A 731 -23.00 -12.54 14.17
N ILE A 732 -22.02 -12.71 13.27
CA ILE A 732 -22.19 -12.43 11.84
C ILE A 732 -22.91 -13.60 11.18
N LYS A 733 -24.01 -13.30 10.50
CA LYS A 733 -24.93 -14.27 9.91
C LYS A 733 -25.06 -14.07 8.39
N ALA A 734 -25.50 -15.11 7.68
CA ALA A 734 -25.86 -15.09 6.25
C ALA A 734 -26.86 -16.21 5.95
N GLY A 735 -27.87 -16.34 6.78
CA GLY A 735 -29.00 -17.23 6.60
C GLY A 735 -28.73 -18.73 6.76
N ARG A 736 -29.78 -19.48 6.63
CA ARG A 736 -29.81 -20.88 6.96
C ARG A 736 -30.14 -21.79 5.77
N ASP A 737 -29.26 -22.79 5.51
CA ASP A 737 -29.46 -23.92 4.61
C ASP A 737 -29.99 -23.52 3.21
N ALA A 738 -30.91 -24.26 2.61
CA ALA A 738 -31.43 -24.06 1.27
C ALA A 738 -32.08 -22.67 1.03
N ASP A 739 -32.71 -22.11 2.06
CA ASP A 739 -33.31 -20.76 1.97
C ASP A 739 -32.23 -19.70 1.67
N ALA A 740 -31.14 -19.77 2.41
CA ALA A 740 -30.00 -18.85 2.21
C ALA A 740 -29.30 -19.07 0.87
N TRP A 741 -29.16 -20.32 0.40
CA TRP A 741 -28.57 -20.60 -0.91
C TRP A 741 -29.39 -19.98 -2.05
N LYS A 742 -30.73 -20.01 -1.90
CA LYS A 742 -31.65 -19.39 -2.87
C LYS A 742 -31.54 -17.87 -2.86
N ILE A 743 -31.43 -17.25 -1.67
CA ILE A 743 -31.22 -15.81 -1.51
C ILE A 743 -29.87 -15.41 -2.10
N GLY A 744 -28.81 -16.16 -1.85
CA GLY A 744 -27.47 -15.98 -2.43
C GLY A 744 -26.78 -14.65 -2.08
N ARG A 745 -27.22 -13.94 -1.03
CA ARG A 745 -26.60 -12.68 -0.59
C ARG A 745 -25.57 -12.92 0.49
N VAL A 746 -24.31 -12.77 0.15
CA VAL A 746 -23.19 -12.89 1.08
C VAL A 746 -23.17 -11.70 2.03
N THR A 747 -22.90 -11.94 3.32
CA THR A 747 -22.56 -10.92 4.31
C THR A 747 -21.08 -10.59 4.19
N SER A 748 -20.73 -9.33 3.93
CA SER A 748 -19.35 -8.97 3.62
C SER A 748 -19.00 -7.53 4.00
N GLY A 749 -17.69 -7.26 4.18
CA GLY A 749 -17.22 -5.93 4.48
C GLY A 749 -17.56 -5.49 5.91
N ILE A 750 -17.34 -6.37 6.89
CA ILE A 750 -17.63 -6.10 8.30
C ILE A 750 -16.37 -5.65 9.00
N ILE A 751 -16.39 -4.45 9.57
CA ILE A 751 -15.31 -3.87 10.37
C ILE A 751 -15.75 -3.77 11.83
N ILE A 752 -14.97 -4.36 12.74
CA ILE A 752 -15.19 -4.33 14.19
C ILE A 752 -13.93 -3.76 14.82
N ARG A 753 -14.06 -2.68 15.58
CA ARG A 753 -12.89 -2.07 16.21
C ARG A 753 -13.20 -1.35 17.51
N ASN A 754 -12.18 -1.23 18.37
CA ASN A 754 -12.24 -0.51 19.65
C ASN A 754 -13.47 -0.88 20.48
N CYS A 755 -13.82 -2.17 20.51
CA CYS A 755 -14.97 -2.69 21.24
C CYS A 755 -14.55 -3.38 22.55
N ARG A 756 -15.53 -3.53 23.44
CA ARG A 756 -15.36 -4.26 24.70
C ARG A 756 -16.46 -5.28 24.86
N PHE A 757 -16.09 -6.55 25.05
CA PHE A 757 -17.03 -7.66 25.14
C PHE A 757 -17.02 -8.31 26.52
N PHE A 758 -18.20 -8.52 27.07
CA PHE A 758 -18.51 -9.42 28.16
C PHE A 758 -19.72 -10.26 27.73
N SER A 759 -19.52 -11.51 27.38
CA SER A 759 -20.57 -12.38 26.85
C SER A 759 -20.66 -13.68 27.65
N ARG A 760 -21.87 -14.21 27.79
CA ARG A 760 -22.05 -15.55 28.35
C ARG A 760 -21.70 -16.65 27.35
N CYS A 761 -21.71 -16.32 26.04
CA CYS A 761 -21.35 -17.24 24.97
C CYS A 761 -20.03 -16.80 24.30
N ASN A 762 -20.04 -16.12 23.17
CA ASN A 762 -18.82 -15.87 22.42
C ASN A 762 -18.52 -14.38 22.26
N GLY A 763 -17.25 -14.03 22.06
CA GLY A 763 -16.83 -12.67 21.72
C GLY A 763 -17.22 -12.34 20.27
N LEU A 764 -16.38 -12.67 19.31
CA LEU A 764 -16.75 -12.69 17.91
C LEU A 764 -17.24 -14.07 17.51
N CYS A 765 -18.42 -14.15 16.93
CA CYS A 765 -18.96 -15.38 16.35
C CYS A 765 -19.28 -15.20 14.86
N ILE A 766 -18.93 -16.15 14.00
CA ILE A 766 -19.44 -16.25 12.64
C ILE A 766 -20.23 -17.56 12.53
N GLY A 767 -21.51 -17.42 12.21
CA GLY A 767 -22.44 -18.54 12.13
C GLY A 767 -23.33 -18.68 13.39
N SER A 768 -24.06 -19.82 13.53
CA SER A 768 -24.14 -20.98 12.63
C SER A 768 -25.00 -20.72 11.37
N GLU A 769 -25.80 -19.67 11.34
CA GLU A 769 -26.58 -19.23 10.18
C GLU A 769 -25.68 -18.46 9.23
N MET A 770 -24.95 -19.17 8.33
CA MET A 770 -23.97 -18.56 7.40
C MET A 770 -24.00 -19.19 6.01
N SER A 771 -25.11 -19.77 5.63
CA SER A 771 -25.22 -20.63 4.46
C SER A 771 -25.06 -19.92 3.11
N ALA A 772 -25.35 -18.62 3.02
CA ALA A 772 -25.05 -17.82 1.82
C ALA A 772 -23.58 -17.36 1.77
N GLY A 773 -22.81 -17.52 2.85
CA GLY A 773 -21.42 -17.15 2.96
C GLY A 773 -21.16 -15.85 3.74
N VAL A 774 -20.02 -15.82 4.41
CA VAL A 774 -19.48 -14.64 5.12
C VAL A 774 -18.05 -14.42 4.68
N GLU A 775 -17.74 -13.21 4.27
CA GLU A 775 -16.39 -12.87 3.80
C GLU A 775 -15.99 -11.42 4.14
N ASP A 776 -14.67 -11.15 4.10
CA ASP A 776 -14.12 -9.83 4.34
C ASP A 776 -14.52 -9.27 5.71
N VAL A 777 -14.19 -9.99 6.79
CA VAL A 777 -14.42 -9.59 8.17
C VAL A 777 -13.11 -9.18 8.81
N PHE A 778 -13.07 -7.99 9.39
CA PHE A 778 -11.90 -7.40 10.00
C PHE A 778 -12.22 -6.96 11.43
N MET A 779 -11.54 -7.54 12.42
CA MET A 779 -11.69 -7.15 13.82
C MET A 779 -10.33 -6.77 14.41
N TYR A 780 -10.26 -5.62 15.08
CA TYR A 780 -9.02 -5.19 15.71
C TYR A 780 -9.25 -4.25 16.91
N ASP A 781 -8.22 -4.07 17.72
CA ASP A 781 -8.23 -3.19 18.89
C ASP A 781 -9.44 -3.45 19.81
N THR A 782 -9.68 -4.73 20.14
CA THR A 782 -10.87 -5.13 20.90
C THR A 782 -10.48 -5.89 22.17
N LYS A 783 -11.20 -5.60 23.26
CA LYS A 783 -11.02 -6.25 24.55
C LYS A 783 -12.16 -7.23 24.85
N ILE A 784 -11.80 -8.46 25.17
CA ILE A 784 -12.75 -9.51 25.57
C ILE A 784 -12.50 -9.82 27.06
N GLU A 785 -13.39 -9.38 27.92
CA GLU A 785 -13.24 -9.54 29.37
C GLU A 785 -13.54 -10.98 29.78
N HIS A 786 -14.64 -11.54 29.28
CA HIS A 786 -15.10 -12.91 29.59
C HIS A 786 -16.02 -13.42 28.48
N CYS A 787 -15.84 -14.71 28.07
CA CYS A 787 -16.76 -15.41 27.18
C CYS A 787 -16.54 -16.92 27.22
N ALA A 788 -17.30 -17.69 26.45
CA ALA A 788 -17.04 -19.12 26.25
C ALA A 788 -15.93 -19.32 25.22
N ASN A 789 -16.03 -18.69 24.04
CA ASN A 789 -14.94 -18.62 23.06
C ASN A 789 -14.64 -17.18 22.69
N GLY A 790 -13.36 -16.82 22.57
CA GLY A 790 -12.94 -15.47 22.18
C GLY A 790 -13.34 -15.15 20.75
N ILE A 791 -12.90 -15.99 19.81
CA ILE A 791 -13.18 -15.92 18.37
C ILE A 791 -13.72 -17.29 17.96
N TYR A 792 -14.93 -17.32 17.41
CA TYR A 792 -15.64 -18.58 17.16
C TYR A 792 -16.23 -18.64 15.75
N PHE A 793 -15.80 -19.63 14.99
CA PHE A 793 -16.34 -19.97 13.67
C PHE A 793 -17.12 -21.26 13.77
N LYS A 794 -18.45 -21.18 13.65
CA LYS A 794 -19.34 -22.35 13.82
C LYS A 794 -20.19 -22.62 12.59
N SER A 795 -20.28 -23.90 12.21
CA SER A 795 -21.10 -24.38 11.12
C SER A 795 -21.48 -25.84 11.34
N ASN A 796 -22.26 -26.42 10.46
CA ASN A 796 -22.48 -27.86 10.43
C ASN A 796 -22.38 -28.42 9.00
N LEU A 797 -22.50 -29.73 8.88
CA LEU A 797 -22.28 -30.44 7.60
C LEU A 797 -23.43 -30.26 6.58
N ASP A 798 -24.45 -29.47 6.89
CA ASP A 798 -25.58 -29.18 6.02
C ASP A 798 -25.76 -27.69 5.72
N ARG A 799 -24.82 -26.83 6.16
CA ARG A 799 -24.91 -25.37 5.96
C ARG A 799 -24.51 -24.93 4.56
N GLY A 800 -23.54 -25.62 3.95
CA GLY A 800 -22.93 -25.09 2.72
C GLY A 800 -22.18 -23.77 2.93
N GLY A 801 -22.10 -22.96 1.91
CA GLY A 801 -21.49 -21.65 1.95
C GLY A 801 -19.98 -21.65 2.25
N ALA A 802 -19.46 -20.47 2.55
CA ALA A 802 -18.06 -20.28 2.92
C ALA A 802 -17.90 -19.24 4.03
N ILE A 803 -16.89 -19.42 4.88
CA ILE A 803 -16.34 -18.38 5.75
C ILE A 803 -14.92 -18.14 5.28
N ARG A 804 -14.60 -16.94 4.80
CA ARG A 804 -13.29 -16.65 4.20
C ARG A 804 -12.85 -15.20 4.33
N ASN A 805 -11.53 -14.97 4.19
CA ASN A 805 -10.92 -13.64 4.28
C ASN A 805 -11.22 -12.99 5.62
N ILE A 806 -10.87 -13.67 6.68
CA ILE A 806 -11.08 -13.21 8.06
C ILE A 806 -9.76 -12.72 8.61
N TRP A 807 -9.74 -11.49 9.07
CA TRP A 807 -8.56 -10.86 9.62
C TRP A 807 -8.85 -10.32 11.02
N VAL A 808 -8.07 -10.78 12.00
CA VAL A 808 -8.24 -10.39 13.42
C VAL A 808 -6.89 -9.99 13.99
N ARG A 809 -6.83 -8.84 14.67
CA ARG A 809 -5.58 -8.32 15.22
C ARG A 809 -5.79 -7.48 16.49
N ASP A 810 -4.74 -7.37 17.31
CA ASP A 810 -4.72 -6.53 18.52
C ASP A 810 -5.89 -6.85 19.46
N ILE A 811 -6.01 -8.13 19.83
CA ILE A 811 -7.04 -8.61 20.74
C ILE A 811 -6.46 -8.89 22.12
N ASP A 812 -7.08 -8.31 23.14
CA ASP A 812 -6.79 -8.59 24.55
C ASP A 812 -7.95 -9.40 25.13
N CYS A 813 -7.75 -10.70 25.37
CA CYS A 813 -8.78 -11.62 25.80
C CYS A 813 -8.47 -12.20 27.18
N ALA A 814 -9.08 -11.66 28.24
CA ALA A 814 -8.70 -11.98 29.61
C ALA A 814 -9.07 -13.43 30.03
N HIS A 815 -10.30 -13.88 29.72
CA HIS A 815 -10.77 -15.19 30.18
C HIS A 815 -11.78 -15.84 29.20
N VAL A 816 -11.56 -17.13 28.93
CA VAL A 816 -12.47 -17.96 28.13
C VAL A 816 -12.72 -19.31 28.79
N LYS A 817 -13.97 -19.83 28.66
CA LYS A 817 -14.34 -21.15 29.21
C LYS A 817 -13.90 -22.29 28.31
N THR A 818 -13.90 -22.09 26.98
CA THR A 818 -13.66 -23.19 26.02
C THR A 818 -12.33 -22.97 25.27
N ALA A 819 -12.24 -21.96 24.44
CA ALA A 819 -11.04 -21.69 23.66
C ALA A 819 -10.90 -20.20 23.28
N PHE A 820 -9.67 -19.71 23.13
CA PHE A 820 -9.44 -18.37 22.60
C PHE A 820 -9.84 -18.27 21.12
N ILE A 821 -9.50 -19.29 20.33
CA ILE A 821 -9.84 -19.40 18.91
C ILE A 821 -10.43 -20.79 18.69
N SER A 822 -11.65 -20.84 18.13
CA SER A 822 -12.37 -22.08 17.91
C SER A 822 -12.99 -22.16 16.51
N PHE A 823 -12.71 -23.25 15.80
CA PHE A 823 -13.39 -23.65 14.56
C PHE A 823 -14.20 -24.91 14.87
N TYR A 824 -15.51 -24.78 14.84
CA TYR A 824 -16.41 -25.88 15.14
C TYR A 824 -17.37 -26.18 13.98
N THR A 825 -17.07 -27.22 13.26
CA THR A 825 -17.67 -27.54 11.96
C THR A 825 -18.83 -28.54 12.05
N ASN A 826 -19.19 -29.01 13.24
CA ASN A 826 -20.29 -29.99 13.48
C ASN A 826 -21.29 -29.49 14.53
N TYR A 827 -21.68 -28.22 14.48
CA TYR A 827 -22.57 -27.56 15.42
C TYR A 827 -23.98 -28.13 15.31
N HIS A 828 -24.49 -28.72 16.40
CA HIS A 828 -25.77 -29.45 16.47
C HIS A 828 -25.90 -30.69 15.54
N GLY A 829 -24.75 -31.24 15.08
CA GLY A 829 -24.71 -32.41 14.21
C GLY A 829 -25.16 -32.17 12.78
N ALA A 830 -25.20 -33.26 12.00
CA ALA A 830 -25.57 -33.23 10.59
C ALA A 830 -26.92 -33.93 10.36
N ARG A 831 -27.72 -33.42 9.43
CA ARG A 831 -29.00 -34.03 8.97
C ARG A 831 -28.85 -34.69 7.61
N GLY A 832 -27.70 -35.12 7.23
CA GLY A 832 -27.35 -35.70 5.94
C GLY A 832 -25.88 -35.52 5.62
N GLY A 833 -25.29 -34.39 6.03
CA GLY A 833 -23.87 -34.12 5.88
C GLY A 833 -23.42 -33.86 4.44
N ASN A 834 -24.33 -33.41 3.57
CA ASN A 834 -24.10 -33.31 2.13
C ASN A 834 -23.60 -31.92 1.67
N PHE A 835 -23.61 -30.93 2.54
CA PHE A 835 -23.29 -29.53 2.23
C PHE A 835 -22.29 -28.95 3.25
N PRO A 836 -21.05 -29.46 3.29
CA PRO A 836 -20.04 -28.95 4.20
C PRO A 836 -19.62 -27.53 3.84
N THR A 837 -19.41 -26.68 4.85
CA THR A 837 -18.94 -25.32 4.72
C THR A 837 -17.46 -25.28 4.33
N THR A 838 -17.06 -24.30 3.51
CA THR A 838 -15.66 -23.98 3.22
C THR A 838 -15.13 -23.00 4.24
N PHE A 839 -13.94 -23.27 4.80
CA PHE A 839 -13.20 -22.37 5.68
C PHE A 839 -11.84 -22.09 5.07
N GLU A 840 -11.56 -20.82 4.70
CA GLU A 840 -10.28 -20.47 4.04
C GLU A 840 -9.84 -19.02 4.30
N ASN A 841 -8.52 -18.81 4.36
CA ASN A 841 -7.87 -17.50 4.47
C ASN A 841 -8.21 -16.79 5.79
N PHE A 842 -7.60 -17.26 6.89
CA PHE A 842 -7.71 -16.64 8.20
C PHE A 842 -6.33 -16.12 8.63
N GLU A 843 -6.26 -14.86 8.97
CA GLU A 843 -5.09 -14.22 9.54
C GLU A 843 -5.43 -13.65 10.91
N ILE A 844 -4.86 -14.22 11.96
CA ILE A 844 -5.09 -13.82 13.35
C ILE A 844 -3.74 -13.47 13.96
N SER A 845 -3.58 -12.24 14.42
CA SER A 845 -2.28 -11.77 14.92
C SER A 845 -2.40 -10.89 16.16
N ASP A 846 -1.28 -10.76 16.88
CA ASP A 846 -1.13 -9.85 18.01
C ASP A 846 -2.23 -10.05 19.08
N VAL A 847 -2.49 -11.31 19.45
CA VAL A 847 -3.48 -11.69 20.44
C VAL A 847 -2.81 -11.98 21.78
N ARG A 848 -3.29 -11.33 22.84
CA ARG A 848 -2.95 -11.65 24.23
C ARG A 848 -4.13 -12.31 24.90
N GLY A 849 -3.90 -13.52 25.39
CA GLY A 849 -4.90 -14.27 26.14
C GLY A 849 -4.42 -14.55 27.55
N GLY A 850 -5.28 -14.32 28.56
CA GLY A 850 -5.03 -14.71 29.94
C GLY A 850 -5.32 -16.20 30.15
N LYS A 851 -6.51 -16.55 30.65
CA LYS A 851 -6.87 -17.91 31.05
C LYS A 851 -7.91 -18.53 30.12
N SER A 852 -7.64 -19.77 29.69
CA SER A 852 -8.65 -20.68 29.14
C SER A 852 -8.88 -21.86 30.10
N GLU A 853 -10.14 -22.29 30.26
CA GLU A 853 -10.46 -23.44 31.09
C GLU A 853 -10.25 -24.80 30.37
N LEU A 854 -10.18 -24.79 28.99
CA LEU A 854 -10.01 -26.06 28.24
C LEU A 854 -8.88 -25.99 27.21
N TYR A 855 -9.01 -25.13 26.15
CA TYR A 855 -8.11 -25.12 25.00
C TYR A 855 -7.53 -23.75 24.76
N GLY A 856 -6.27 -23.68 24.31
CA GLY A 856 -5.77 -22.48 23.68
C GLY A 856 -6.45 -22.28 22.31
N PHE A 857 -6.29 -23.26 21.42
CA PHE A 857 -6.96 -23.28 20.13
C PHE A 857 -7.71 -24.59 19.92
N TYR A 858 -8.90 -24.51 19.30
CA TYR A 858 -9.68 -25.66 18.88
C TYR A 858 -9.97 -25.54 17.37
N LEU A 859 -9.13 -26.18 16.54
CA LEU A 859 -9.10 -26.03 15.10
C LEU A 859 -9.51 -27.36 14.46
N VAL A 860 -10.80 -27.61 14.33
CA VAL A 860 -11.33 -28.87 13.81
C VAL A 860 -12.13 -28.64 12.54
N GLY A 861 -11.54 -29.03 11.41
CA GLY A 861 -12.14 -28.96 10.08
C GLY A 861 -13.05 -30.16 9.78
N ILE A 862 -13.29 -30.40 8.51
CA ILE A 862 -14.18 -31.47 8.02
C ILE A 862 -13.35 -32.51 7.29
N LYS A 863 -13.54 -33.79 7.59
CA LYS A 863 -12.90 -34.90 6.89
C LYS A 863 -13.24 -34.84 5.38
N GLY A 864 -12.21 -34.78 4.53
CA GLY A 864 -12.38 -34.65 3.07
C GLY A 864 -12.63 -33.23 2.57
N ARG A 865 -12.81 -32.23 3.48
CA ARG A 865 -12.88 -30.81 3.16
C ARG A 865 -12.20 -30.01 4.25
N PRO A 866 -10.86 -30.04 4.29
CA PRO A 866 -10.08 -29.39 5.34
C PRO A 866 -10.24 -27.88 5.33
N MET A 867 -10.03 -27.26 6.49
CA MET A 867 -9.82 -25.82 6.61
C MET A 867 -8.49 -25.45 5.94
N LYS A 868 -8.39 -24.27 5.32
CA LYS A 868 -7.20 -23.88 4.55
C LYS A 868 -6.68 -22.50 4.91
N ASN A 869 -5.35 -22.35 4.87
CA ASN A 869 -4.66 -21.07 4.98
C ASN A 869 -5.00 -20.34 6.29
N ILE A 870 -4.66 -20.92 7.44
CA ILE A 870 -4.82 -20.29 8.75
C ILE A 870 -3.45 -19.88 9.26
N SER A 871 -3.25 -18.59 9.50
CA SER A 871 -2.03 -18.01 10.04
C SER A 871 -2.30 -17.40 11.41
N LEU A 872 -1.61 -17.91 12.43
CA LEU A 872 -1.56 -17.31 13.76
C LEU A 872 -0.17 -16.70 13.97
N ARG A 873 -0.11 -15.41 14.30
CA ARG A 873 1.16 -14.68 14.46
C ARG A 873 1.18 -13.83 15.73
N ASN A 874 2.28 -13.86 16.48
CA ASN A 874 2.43 -13.09 17.71
C ASN A 874 1.27 -13.33 18.69
N VAL A 875 0.91 -14.57 18.93
CA VAL A 875 -0.16 -14.96 19.85
C VAL A 875 0.46 -15.46 21.15
N SER A 876 0.08 -14.86 22.28
CA SER A 876 0.55 -15.26 23.60
C SER A 876 -0.64 -15.58 24.50
N LEU A 877 -0.73 -16.83 24.96
CA LEU A 877 -1.76 -17.30 25.90
C LEU A 877 -1.10 -17.73 27.19
N GLU A 878 -1.52 -17.15 28.33
CA GLU A 878 -0.91 -17.40 29.62
C GLU A 878 -1.20 -18.78 30.18
N GLU A 879 -2.49 -19.19 30.16
CA GLU A 879 -2.93 -20.47 30.72
C GLU A 879 -3.95 -21.16 29.82
N ALA A 880 -3.63 -22.37 29.34
CA ALA A 880 -4.56 -23.25 28.64
C ALA A 880 -4.20 -24.72 28.93
N PRO A 881 -5.08 -25.51 29.56
CA PRO A 881 -4.80 -26.92 29.90
C PRO A 881 -4.40 -27.77 28.69
N LYS A 882 -5.01 -27.52 27.55
CA LYS A 882 -4.63 -28.10 26.24
C LYS A 882 -4.20 -26.98 25.30
N PRO A 883 -2.95 -26.94 24.87
CA PRO A 883 -2.47 -25.88 24.00
C PRO A 883 -3.28 -25.73 22.72
N TYR A 884 -3.47 -26.82 21.99
CA TYR A 884 -4.34 -26.83 20.81
C TYR A 884 -4.87 -28.20 20.47
N VAL A 885 -5.96 -28.24 19.70
CA VAL A 885 -6.46 -29.38 18.93
C VAL A 885 -6.46 -28.98 17.46
N LEU A 886 -5.87 -29.79 16.59
CA LEU A 886 -5.79 -29.55 15.14
C LEU A 886 -6.16 -30.83 14.38
N GLN A 887 -7.22 -30.75 13.56
CA GLN A 887 -7.66 -31.87 12.73
C GLN A 887 -8.24 -31.34 11.40
N TYR A 888 -7.99 -32.07 10.34
CA TYR A 888 -8.49 -31.77 8.98
C TYR A 888 -8.23 -30.34 8.56
N ALA A 889 -6.95 -29.94 8.55
CA ALA A 889 -6.53 -28.59 8.23
C ALA A 889 -5.29 -28.61 7.32
N GLU A 890 -5.24 -27.72 6.34
CA GLU A 890 -4.14 -27.56 5.37
C GLU A 890 -3.53 -26.17 5.45
N ASN A 891 -2.22 -26.07 5.33
CA ASN A 891 -1.46 -24.81 5.35
C ASN A 891 -1.73 -23.98 6.61
N ILE A 892 -1.51 -24.59 7.78
CA ILE A 892 -1.60 -23.93 9.08
C ILE A 892 -0.20 -23.45 9.47
N ARG A 893 -0.10 -22.21 9.92
CA ARG A 893 1.16 -21.60 10.35
C ARG A 893 1.04 -20.91 11.68
N PHE A 894 1.96 -21.22 12.60
CA PHE A 894 2.13 -20.57 13.89
C PHE A 894 3.45 -19.81 13.90
N ASN A 895 3.39 -18.51 13.73
CA ASN A 895 4.57 -17.65 13.77
C ASN A 895 4.61 -16.90 15.10
N ASN A 896 5.61 -17.19 15.93
CA ASN A 896 5.75 -16.62 17.27
C ASN A 896 4.48 -16.82 18.12
N VAL A 897 3.99 -18.06 18.18
CA VAL A 897 2.85 -18.46 19.03
C VAL A 897 3.36 -19.08 20.32
N ARG A 898 2.94 -18.53 21.45
CA ARG A 898 3.36 -18.97 22.79
C ARG A 898 2.13 -19.34 23.63
N ILE A 899 2.11 -20.54 24.18
CA ILE A 899 1.04 -21.01 25.09
C ILE A 899 1.70 -21.61 26.33
N ASN A 900 1.23 -21.26 27.53
CA ASN A 900 1.82 -21.69 28.82
C ASN A 900 3.34 -21.39 28.90
N GLY A 901 3.80 -20.31 28.31
CA GLY A 901 5.22 -19.96 28.23
C GLY A 901 6.03 -20.75 27.17
N ILE A 902 5.43 -21.74 26.49
CA ILE A 902 6.11 -22.60 25.49
C ILE A 902 5.84 -22.08 24.09
N ILE A 903 6.87 -21.97 23.26
CA ILE A 903 6.74 -21.62 21.83
C ILE A 903 6.22 -22.85 21.07
N MET A 904 5.13 -22.66 20.35
CA MET A 904 4.53 -23.69 19.50
C MET A 904 5.32 -23.83 18.18
N PRO A 905 5.36 -25.04 17.58
CA PRO A 905 6.03 -25.26 16.31
C PRO A 905 5.38 -24.43 15.19
N GLU A 906 6.19 -23.88 14.27
CA GLU A 906 5.71 -23.06 13.14
C GLU A 906 4.71 -23.81 12.25
N ARG A 907 4.90 -25.11 12.11
CA ARG A 907 3.96 -26.02 11.44
C ARG A 907 3.43 -27.03 12.47
N PRO A 908 2.28 -26.74 13.06
CA PRO A 908 1.71 -27.63 14.07
C PRO A 908 1.26 -28.96 13.41
N GLU A 909 1.49 -30.05 14.13
CA GLU A 909 1.04 -31.38 13.70
C GLU A 909 -0.43 -31.62 14.06
N GLU A 910 -1.14 -32.41 13.26
CA GLU A 910 -2.48 -32.84 13.58
C GLU A 910 -2.48 -33.69 14.88
N THR A 911 -3.44 -33.39 15.73
CA THR A 911 -3.58 -34.13 17.00
C THR A 911 -4.34 -35.45 16.78
N THR A 912 -3.77 -36.57 17.24
CA THR A 912 -4.41 -37.89 17.19
C THR A 912 -5.33 -38.10 18.40
N GLY A 913 -6.53 -38.51 18.14
CA GLY A 913 -7.47 -39.10 19.17
C GLY A 913 -8.10 -38.07 20.10
N HIS A 914 -9.17 -37.42 19.65
CA HIS A 914 -10.20 -36.90 20.56
C HIS A 914 -11.57 -37.13 19.93
N ASP A 915 -12.35 -38.01 20.57
CA ASP A 915 -13.80 -37.99 20.43
C ASP A 915 -14.31 -36.62 20.86
N ILE A 916 -15.16 -36.03 20.04
CA ILE A 916 -15.74 -34.72 20.28
C ILE A 916 -16.73 -34.85 21.44
N VAL A 917 -16.27 -34.76 22.68
CA VAL A 917 -17.13 -34.55 23.82
C VAL A 917 -17.29 -33.07 24.03
N LEU A 918 -18.36 -32.54 23.47
CA LEU A 918 -18.79 -31.19 23.75
C LEU A 918 -19.46 -31.10 25.10
N ALA A 919 -19.14 -30.04 25.83
CA ALA A 919 -19.95 -29.65 26.96
C ALA A 919 -21.40 -29.48 26.48
N LYS A 920 -22.32 -30.23 27.07
CA LYS A 920 -23.75 -29.96 26.93
C LYS A 920 -24.02 -28.58 27.50
N ASP A 921 -24.85 -27.82 26.79
CA ASP A 921 -25.34 -26.47 27.16
C ASP A 921 -25.84 -26.34 28.60
#